data_c26c3ee2b79ef5d23567e60e8ce2536e
#
_entry.id   c26c3ee2b79ef5d23567e60e8ce2536e
#
_cell.length_a   1.000
_cell.length_b   1.000
_cell.length_c   1.000
_cell.angle_alpha   90.00
_cell.angle_beta   90.00
_cell.angle_gamma   90.00
#
_symmetry.space_group_name_H-M   'P 1'
#
loop_
_entity.id
_entity.type
_entity.pdbx_description
1 polymer ?
#
loop_
_entity_poly.entity_id
_entity_poly.type
_entity_poly.pdbx_seq_one_letter_code
_entity_poly.pdbx_strand_id
1 'polypeptide(L)'
;MWRSLKQVLFIAAVLGCFGQSVCSGGLFDTSSKFVIVKNEKPNATIVIGEKASENEKFVANELQNYIRKISGAVLIIKRDYDRLSGNLIAIGRNKVNEKALPGVDTLEREGFRIKTDGSILSLAGKDDAGTQFAVYTFLEKYLGVRWFWPGELGEVVPQMRNIEVGKIDDTEQPDFKWRNRGPDGALWGAKTGPTEMHARELVLGITSEHQKEVELWEKRNKWGGMKIYGGHALGEIFPPERYSSTHPEYYAMINGKRAVPDEDYDYKHEGQVCTSNPEVVKVTVEWVRNFFEEHPDYDGVHITMNDGGGFCECEKCRALDSGEVIKRAGIDAEEMKKRPGKYTVISDRIFTFVNQVAEEVQKTHPGKYVVSMAYSRYITPPKNVKLNPFVIPQYCLWSAYKHSNAELKKEHEEIAAGWAKASKKAAIYEYYINGSWPGLHRLFVPYLADSIRYLHKEGIDLYQMQAGDEFGINGINYYVAGKLLWDTSLDEKKILDDFYQKAFGRAGESVRKFHNRLGDLWKSATEEGSDISCNSIKNTRLPDVYTQPILQACRDDLDAADIAADNDLIRKRIEFYRKGLRYTELTVAGVRSAKKIVDIVQASRKLKALDINLFLVSDAAKNEDTKKLVAEAVAAWQERDGLVEELKNDYVLAYFWVRYNEISREEFYPYENLKELTKILQGK
;
A
#
# COMPACT_ATOMS: atom_id res chain seq x y z
N MET A 1 66.87 -6.75 6.51
CA MET A 1 67.44 -6.06 5.36
C MET A 1 66.53 -4.91 5.06
N TRP A 2 66.87 -3.78 5.64
CA TRP A 2 67.33 -2.53 5.01
C TRP A 2 66.25 -1.87 4.10
N ARG A 3 65.78 -0.68 4.26
CA ARG A 3 66.05 0.65 4.94
C ARG A 3 64.84 1.51 4.53
N SER A 4 64.28 2.26 5.29
CA SER A 4 64.40 3.46 6.14
C SER A 4 63.87 4.73 5.49
N LEU A 5 62.95 5.38 6.23
CA LEU A 5 62.82 6.82 6.57
C LEU A 5 63.14 7.91 5.54
N LYS A 6 62.22 8.87 5.39
CA LYS A 6 62.45 10.26 5.83
C LYS A 6 61.15 11.08 5.90
N GLN A 7 60.85 11.55 7.10
CA GLN A 7 60.01 12.75 7.35
C GLN A 7 60.86 14.01 7.02
N VAL A 8 60.20 15.06 6.54
CA VAL A 8 60.58 16.45 6.81
C VAL A 8 59.36 17.31 6.94
N LEU A 9 59.18 17.89 8.14
CA LEU A 9 58.33 19.08 8.44
C LEU A 9 58.96 20.32 7.78
N PHE A 10 58.13 21.27 7.35
CA PHE A 10 58.43 22.71 7.37
C PHE A 10 57.22 23.53 7.78
N ILE A 11 57.39 24.25 8.87
CA ILE A 11 56.54 25.33 9.38
C ILE A 11 57.22 26.67 9.01
N ALA A 12 56.48 27.65 8.51
CA ALA A 12 56.67 29.09 8.70
C ALA A 12 55.63 29.83 7.81
N ALA A 13 54.63 30.46 8.28
CA ALA A 13 54.50 31.82 8.89
C ALA A 13 54.45 32.97 7.84
N VAL A 14 53.20 33.47 7.68
CA VAL A 14 52.74 34.87 7.73
C VAL A 14 53.49 35.94 6.90
N LEU A 15 52.82 36.61 5.98
CA LEU A 15 52.49 38.02 5.92
C LEU A 15 51.88 38.43 4.57
N GLY A 16 50.89 39.30 4.65
CA GLY A 16 49.95 39.66 3.60
C GLY A 16 50.53 40.42 2.40
N CYS A 17 49.80 40.37 1.33
CA CYS A 17 49.71 41.40 0.31
C CYS A 17 48.29 41.46 -0.23
N PHE A 18 47.68 42.63 -0.04
CA PHE A 18 46.48 43.04 -0.76
C PHE A 18 46.80 43.13 -2.24
N GLY A 19 46.27 42.21 -3.01
CA GLY A 19 46.24 42.25 -4.46
C GLY A 19 44.78 42.23 -4.90
N GLN A 20 44.28 43.38 -5.37
CA GLN A 20 43.02 43.48 -6.10
C GLN A 20 43.10 42.62 -7.40
N SER A 21 42.55 41.44 -7.37
CA SER A 21 42.20 40.71 -8.56
C SER A 21 40.81 41.15 -8.98
N VAL A 22 40.76 41.87 -10.09
CA VAL A 22 39.57 42.16 -10.86
C VAL A 22 39.00 40.80 -11.27
N CYS A 23 37.98 40.32 -10.58
CA CYS A 23 37.15 39.25 -11.08
C CYS A 23 36.45 39.77 -12.34
N SER A 24 36.85 39.23 -13.48
CA SER A 24 36.08 39.29 -14.73
C SER A 24 34.68 38.77 -14.41
N GLY A 25 33.71 39.66 -14.50
CA GLY A 25 32.31 39.33 -14.34
C GLY A 25 31.92 38.18 -15.27
N GLY A 26 31.71 37.02 -14.70
CA GLY A 26 30.92 36.02 -15.34
C GLY A 26 29.56 36.64 -15.63
N LEU A 27 29.18 36.61 -16.92
CA LEU A 27 27.83 36.93 -17.36
C LEU A 27 26.85 36.18 -16.45
N PHE A 28 26.19 36.92 -15.55
CA PHE A 28 24.99 36.42 -14.91
C PHE A 28 24.03 36.11 -16.06
N ASP A 29 23.78 34.82 -16.29
CA ASP A 29 22.70 34.37 -17.14
C ASP A 29 21.38 34.90 -16.51
N THR A 30 20.95 36.07 -17.01
CA THR A 30 19.62 36.62 -16.71
C THR A 30 18.59 35.84 -17.51
N SER A 31 18.53 34.51 -17.29
CA SER A 31 17.42 33.72 -17.82
C SER A 31 16.14 34.34 -17.24
N SER A 32 15.30 34.86 -18.14
CA SER A 32 14.07 35.56 -17.80
C SER A 32 13.19 34.65 -16.95
N LYS A 33 13.00 34.99 -15.68
CA LYS A 33 12.11 34.26 -14.76
C LYS A 33 10.68 34.30 -15.29
N PHE A 34 10.00 33.18 -15.27
CA PHE A 34 8.57 33.10 -15.55
C PHE A 34 7.79 33.51 -14.27
N VAL A 35 7.16 34.68 -14.31
CA VAL A 35 6.45 35.27 -13.15
C VAL A 35 4.99 34.88 -13.20
N ILE A 36 4.50 34.17 -12.18
CA ILE A 36 3.11 33.71 -12.03
C ILE A 36 2.31 34.70 -11.20
N VAL A 37 2.88 35.14 -10.06
CA VAL A 37 2.28 36.11 -9.14
C VAL A 37 3.32 37.16 -8.79
N LYS A 38 2.94 38.44 -8.78
CA LYS A 38 3.80 39.54 -8.37
C LYS A 38 3.08 40.40 -7.34
N ASN A 39 3.65 40.55 -6.15
CA ASN A 39 3.08 41.31 -5.03
C ASN A 39 1.60 40.94 -4.78
N GLU A 40 1.31 39.61 -4.62
CA GLU A 40 0.00 39.08 -4.36
C GLU A 40 -1.04 39.34 -5.50
N LYS A 41 -0.58 39.81 -6.67
CA LYS A 41 -1.41 40.06 -7.85
C LYS A 41 -1.12 39.03 -8.95
N PRO A 42 -2.16 38.52 -9.66
CA PRO A 42 -1.97 37.59 -10.75
C PRO A 42 -1.16 38.24 -11.88
N ASN A 43 -0.17 37.51 -12.39
CA ASN A 43 0.69 37.93 -13.51
C ASN A 43 0.73 36.91 -14.65
N ALA A 44 -0.01 35.81 -14.50
CA ALA A 44 -0.20 34.79 -15.52
C ALA A 44 -1.68 34.42 -15.66
N THR A 45 -2.01 33.80 -16.80
CA THR A 45 -3.34 33.25 -17.11
C THR A 45 -3.19 31.74 -17.30
N ILE A 46 -4.05 30.94 -16.68
CA ILE A 46 -4.15 29.49 -16.94
C ILE A 46 -4.92 29.30 -18.24
N VAL A 47 -4.42 28.46 -19.14
CA VAL A 47 -5.03 28.18 -20.44
C VAL A 47 -5.25 26.68 -20.59
N ILE A 48 -6.50 26.32 -20.93
CA ILE A 48 -6.89 24.94 -21.28
C ILE A 48 -7.43 24.91 -22.71
N GLY A 49 -7.35 23.74 -23.34
CA GLY A 49 -7.83 23.55 -24.70
C GLY A 49 -9.34 23.78 -24.85
N GLU A 50 -9.80 24.09 -26.07
CA GLU A 50 -11.22 24.16 -26.42
C GLU A 50 -11.97 22.88 -26.02
N LYS A 51 -11.35 21.72 -26.28
CA LYS A 51 -11.87 20.38 -26.01
C LYS A 51 -11.24 19.76 -24.73
N ALA A 52 -10.85 20.62 -23.77
CA ALA A 52 -10.27 20.13 -22.52
C ALA A 52 -11.17 19.07 -21.84
N SER A 53 -10.55 17.97 -21.43
CA SER A 53 -11.22 16.91 -20.69
C SER A 53 -11.73 17.39 -19.32
N GLU A 54 -12.59 16.64 -18.65
CA GLU A 54 -13.03 16.96 -17.30
C GLU A 54 -11.82 16.92 -16.31
N ASN A 55 -10.86 16.03 -16.55
CA ASN A 55 -9.64 16.00 -15.76
C ASN A 55 -8.76 17.24 -15.96
N GLU A 56 -8.57 17.70 -17.20
CA GLU A 56 -7.84 18.94 -17.48
C GLU A 56 -8.51 20.17 -16.85
N LYS A 57 -9.84 20.24 -16.87
CA LYS A 57 -10.61 21.29 -16.17
C LYS A 57 -10.42 21.21 -14.66
N PHE A 58 -10.48 20.00 -14.12
CA PHE A 58 -10.30 19.76 -12.69
C PHE A 58 -8.91 20.21 -12.23
N VAL A 59 -7.82 19.80 -12.91
CA VAL A 59 -6.46 20.16 -12.49
C VAL A 59 -6.11 21.62 -12.75
N ALA A 60 -6.77 22.28 -13.70
CA ALA A 60 -6.69 23.74 -13.87
C ALA A 60 -7.25 24.48 -12.66
N ASN A 61 -8.39 24.02 -12.14
CA ASN A 61 -8.99 24.55 -10.90
C ASN A 61 -8.10 24.24 -9.67
N GLU A 62 -7.52 23.04 -9.59
CA GLU A 62 -6.55 22.69 -8.52
C GLU A 62 -5.35 23.64 -8.54
N LEU A 63 -4.74 23.88 -9.70
CA LEU A 63 -3.62 24.82 -9.83
C LEU A 63 -4.03 26.24 -9.40
N GLN A 64 -5.18 26.73 -9.87
CA GLN A 64 -5.72 28.04 -9.48
C GLN A 64 -5.92 28.13 -7.96
N ASN A 65 -6.51 27.10 -7.36
CA ASN A 65 -6.78 27.03 -5.94
C ASN A 65 -5.48 27.02 -5.09
N TYR A 66 -4.49 26.21 -5.49
CA TYR A 66 -3.20 26.19 -4.78
C TYR A 66 -2.42 27.50 -4.93
N ILE A 67 -2.41 28.13 -6.10
CA ILE A 67 -1.81 29.45 -6.27
C ILE A 67 -2.50 30.49 -5.37
N ARG A 68 -3.83 30.44 -5.25
CA ARG A 68 -4.57 31.26 -4.30
C ARG A 68 -4.22 30.97 -2.86
N LYS A 69 -4.14 29.69 -2.47
CA LYS A 69 -3.72 29.28 -1.12
C LYS A 69 -2.29 29.78 -0.80
N ILE A 70 -1.39 29.76 -1.77
CA ILE A 70 0.02 30.16 -1.60
C ILE A 70 0.18 31.68 -1.50
N SER A 71 -0.57 32.45 -2.31
CA SER A 71 -0.26 33.88 -2.54
C SER A 71 -1.42 34.85 -2.37
N GLY A 72 -2.63 34.35 -2.17
CA GLY A 72 -3.86 35.16 -2.23
C GLY A 72 -4.34 35.52 -3.66
N ALA A 73 -3.48 35.38 -4.68
CA ALA A 73 -3.81 35.73 -6.06
C ALA A 73 -4.71 34.69 -6.74
N VAL A 74 -5.74 35.13 -7.45
CA VAL A 74 -6.62 34.28 -8.26
C VAL A 74 -6.26 34.46 -9.72
N LEU A 75 -5.68 33.45 -10.37
CA LEU A 75 -5.42 33.43 -11.80
C LEU A 75 -6.71 33.20 -12.57
N ILE A 76 -6.85 33.81 -13.74
CA ILE A 76 -8.00 33.60 -14.61
C ILE A 76 -7.72 32.32 -15.43
N ILE A 77 -8.75 31.48 -15.57
CA ILE A 77 -8.73 30.32 -16.49
C ILE A 77 -9.40 30.72 -17.79
N LYS A 78 -8.72 30.55 -18.92
CA LYS A 78 -9.21 30.85 -20.27
C LYS A 78 -9.10 29.63 -21.18
N ARG A 79 -9.78 29.70 -22.31
CA ARG A 79 -9.63 28.75 -23.41
C ARG A 79 -8.55 29.21 -24.41
N ASP A 80 -7.98 28.29 -25.16
CA ASP A 80 -6.92 28.55 -26.12
C ASP A 80 -7.37 29.34 -27.36
N TYR A 81 -8.66 29.56 -27.53
CA TYR A 81 -9.24 30.43 -28.56
C TYR A 81 -9.58 31.84 -28.06
N ASP A 82 -9.49 32.09 -26.76
CA ASP A 82 -9.73 33.41 -26.19
C ASP A 82 -8.59 34.38 -26.56
N ARG A 83 -8.83 35.68 -26.36
CA ARG A 83 -7.75 36.66 -26.45
C ARG A 83 -6.77 36.49 -25.29
N LEU A 84 -5.59 35.99 -25.59
CA LEU A 84 -4.51 35.69 -24.65
C LEU A 84 -3.42 36.77 -24.73
N SER A 85 -2.81 37.10 -23.57
CA SER A 85 -1.66 38.01 -23.49
C SER A 85 -0.89 37.81 -22.17
N GLY A 86 0.36 38.23 -22.14
CA GLY A 86 1.22 38.08 -20.95
C GLY A 86 1.71 36.65 -20.74
N ASN A 87 2.00 36.31 -19.50
CA ASN A 87 2.46 34.96 -19.15
C ASN A 87 1.29 33.96 -19.14
N LEU A 88 1.49 32.81 -19.77
CA LEU A 88 0.48 31.79 -19.96
C LEU A 88 0.92 30.47 -19.31
N ILE A 89 0.04 29.85 -18.54
CA ILE A 89 0.24 28.48 -18.04
C ILE A 89 -0.68 27.56 -18.83
N ALA A 90 -0.14 26.85 -19.81
CA ALA A 90 -0.88 25.95 -20.66
C ALA A 90 -0.98 24.56 -20.04
N ILE A 91 -2.19 24.10 -19.72
CA ILE A 91 -2.50 22.79 -19.15
C ILE A 91 -3.05 21.87 -20.24
N GLY A 92 -2.51 20.65 -20.30
CA GLY A 92 -2.80 19.73 -21.39
C GLY A 92 -2.24 20.23 -22.72
N ARG A 93 -2.62 19.54 -23.80
CA ARG A 93 -2.21 19.95 -25.16
C ARG A 93 -3.24 20.91 -25.75
N ASN A 94 -2.76 22.06 -26.15
CA ASN A 94 -3.61 23.09 -26.71
C ASN A 94 -2.82 23.97 -27.71
N LYS A 95 -3.48 24.89 -28.39
CA LYS A 95 -2.88 25.75 -29.41
C LYS A 95 -1.69 26.58 -28.91
N VAL A 96 -1.63 26.86 -27.58
CA VAL A 96 -0.59 27.69 -26.99
C VAL A 96 0.74 26.95 -26.90
N ASN A 97 0.72 25.65 -26.61
CA ASN A 97 1.92 24.86 -26.34
C ASN A 97 2.20 23.72 -27.34
N GLU A 98 1.47 23.64 -28.44
CA GLU A 98 1.61 22.58 -29.43
C GLU A 98 3.04 22.40 -29.95
N LYS A 99 3.77 23.51 -30.14
CA LYS A 99 5.18 23.51 -30.61
C LYS A 99 6.20 23.37 -29.48
N ALA A 100 5.79 23.58 -28.22
CA ALA A 100 6.69 23.65 -27.08
C ALA A 100 7.02 22.27 -26.49
N LEU A 101 6.25 21.24 -26.83
CA LEU A 101 6.27 19.92 -26.18
C LEU A 101 6.57 18.76 -27.15
N PRO A 102 7.69 18.81 -27.93
CA PRO A 102 8.05 17.68 -28.79
C PRO A 102 8.30 16.44 -27.90
N GLY A 103 7.83 15.28 -28.36
CA GLY A 103 8.11 14.00 -27.72
C GLY A 103 7.18 13.59 -26.56
N VAL A 104 6.20 14.40 -26.16
CA VAL A 104 5.21 13.98 -25.13
C VAL A 104 4.43 12.73 -25.60
N ASP A 105 4.18 12.60 -26.91
CA ASP A 105 3.52 11.43 -27.50
C ASP A 105 4.31 10.13 -27.38
N THR A 106 5.62 10.22 -27.25
CA THR A 106 6.49 9.05 -27.15
C THR A 106 6.74 8.59 -25.74
N LEU A 107 6.23 9.32 -24.74
CA LEU A 107 6.31 8.93 -23.33
C LEU A 107 5.47 7.68 -23.06
N GLU A 108 5.81 7.00 -21.99
CA GLU A 108 4.97 5.95 -21.43
C GLU A 108 3.64 6.53 -20.88
N ARG A 109 2.67 5.67 -20.64
CA ARG A 109 1.41 6.02 -19.97
C ARG A 109 1.72 6.79 -18.69
N GLU A 110 0.96 7.88 -18.44
CA GLU A 110 1.13 8.81 -17.31
C GLU A 110 2.42 9.65 -17.35
N GLY A 111 3.29 9.45 -18.32
CA GLY A 111 4.46 10.31 -18.51
C GLY A 111 4.05 11.73 -18.89
N PHE A 112 4.84 12.71 -18.48
CA PHE A 112 4.55 14.14 -18.71
C PHE A 112 5.80 14.98 -18.92
N ARG A 113 5.58 16.20 -19.38
CA ARG A 113 6.61 17.23 -19.51
C ARG A 113 6.16 18.55 -18.91
N ILE A 114 7.08 19.21 -18.18
CA ILE A 114 6.95 20.57 -17.66
C ILE A 114 8.02 21.42 -18.34
N LYS A 115 7.60 22.48 -19.05
CA LYS A 115 8.56 23.30 -19.78
C LYS A 115 8.21 24.77 -19.77
N THR A 116 9.18 25.63 -19.48
CA THR A 116 9.09 27.07 -19.74
C THR A 116 9.69 27.40 -21.11
N ASP A 117 8.96 28.16 -21.91
CA ASP A 117 9.42 28.68 -23.22
C ASP A 117 8.94 30.12 -23.37
N GLY A 118 9.83 31.09 -23.15
CA GLY A 118 9.50 32.49 -23.12
C GLY A 118 8.42 32.82 -22.08
N SER A 119 7.27 33.30 -22.56
CA SER A 119 6.10 33.63 -21.70
C SER A 119 5.13 32.48 -21.50
N ILE A 120 5.50 31.25 -21.85
CA ILE A 120 4.66 30.07 -21.73
C ILE A 120 5.28 29.07 -20.74
N LEU A 121 4.49 28.62 -19.76
CA LEU A 121 4.75 27.45 -18.94
C LEU A 121 3.78 26.35 -19.39
N SER A 122 4.31 25.26 -19.89
CA SER A 122 3.53 24.11 -20.37
C SER A 122 3.54 22.99 -19.34
N LEU A 123 2.37 22.48 -18.99
CA LEU A 123 2.13 21.35 -18.09
C LEU A 123 1.29 20.32 -18.83
N ALA A 124 1.90 19.32 -19.47
CA ALA A 124 1.17 18.38 -20.31
C ALA A 124 1.72 16.96 -20.25
N GLY A 125 0.82 15.99 -20.25
CA GLY A 125 1.11 14.57 -20.23
C GLY A 125 0.84 13.86 -21.55
N LYS A 126 1.29 12.61 -21.62
CA LYS A 126 0.94 11.64 -22.65
C LYS A 126 -0.57 11.43 -22.75
N ASP A 127 -1.22 11.45 -21.60
CA ASP A 127 -2.65 11.25 -21.37
C ASP A 127 -3.16 12.18 -20.26
N ASP A 128 -4.43 12.06 -19.93
CA ASP A 128 -5.08 12.87 -18.89
C ASP A 128 -4.41 12.72 -17.52
N ALA A 129 -4.03 11.49 -17.14
CA ALA A 129 -3.35 11.25 -15.88
C ALA A 129 -1.95 11.86 -15.86
N GLY A 130 -1.20 11.76 -16.95
CA GLY A 130 0.09 12.44 -17.12
C GLY A 130 -0.03 13.95 -17.01
N THR A 131 -1.07 14.55 -17.59
CA THR A 131 -1.34 16.00 -17.44
C THR A 131 -1.63 16.36 -15.98
N GLN A 132 -2.40 15.55 -15.28
CA GLN A 132 -2.67 15.72 -13.84
C GLN A 132 -1.37 15.65 -13.02
N PHE A 133 -0.53 14.67 -13.31
CA PHE A 133 0.75 14.50 -12.62
C PHE A 133 1.73 15.64 -12.92
N ALA A 134 1.70 16.23 -14.14
CA ALA A 134 2.48 17.42 -14.45
C ALA A 134 2.09 18.60 -13.53
N VAL A 135 0.81 18.83 -13.31
CA VAL A 135 0.30 19.90 -12.43
C VAL A 135 0.70 19.63 -10.98
N TYR A 136 0.51 18.43 -10.47
CA TYR A 136 0.89 18.09 -9.09
C TYR A 136 2.41 18.12 -8.88
N THR A 137 3.19 17.66 -9.86
CA THR A 137 4.66 17.78 -9.80
C THR A 137 5.09 19.24 -9.82
N PHE A 138 4.45 20.10 -10.61
CA PHE A 138 4.74 21.52 -10.60
C PHE A 138 4.46 22.15 -9.23
N LEU A 139 3.32 21.85 -8.60
CA LEU A 139 2.97 22.31 -7.27
C LEU A 139 3.94 21.78 -6.20
N GLU A 140 4.34 20.52 -6.29
CA GLU A 140 5.23 19.89 -5.31
C GLU A 140 6.68 20.34 -5.45
N LYS A 141 7.24 20.20 -6.66
CA LYS A 141 8.68 20.37 -6.93
C LYS A 141 9.08 21.84 -7.02
N TYR A 142 8.23 22.65 -7.63
CA TYR A 142 8.56 24.07 -7.90
C TYR A 142 7.90 25.06 -6.96
N LEU A 143 6.72 24.73 -6.40
CA LEU A 143 6.04 25.60 -5.47
C LEU A 143 6.09 25.12 -4.01
N GLY A 144 6.63 23.94 -3.74
CA GLY A 144 6.87 23.42 -2.40
C GLY A 144 5.65 22.89 -1.66
N VAL A 145 4.53 22.67 -2.35
CA VAL A 145 3.33 22.03 -1.78
C VAL A 145 3.63 20.58 -1.44
N ARG A 146 3.03 20.08 -0.37
CA ARG A 146 3.10 18.64 0.00
C ARG A 146 1.73 18.13 0.41
N TRP A 147 1.50 16.83 0.18
CA TRP A 147 0.33 16.09 0.61
C TRP A 147 0.80 14.80 1.28
N PHE A 148 1.06 14.87 2.59
CA PHE A 148 1.64 13.75 3.34
C PHE A 148 0.62 12.66 3.67
N TRP A 149 -0.64 13.04 3.91
CA TRP A 149 -1.81 12.16 4.08
C TRP A 149 -3.09 12.87 3.61
N PRO A 150 -4.22 12.14 3.46
CA PRO A 150 -5.48 12.74 3.00
C PRO A 150 -6.00 13.87 3.89
N GLY A 151 -6.76 14.77 3.31
CA GLY A 151 -7.38 15.91 3.98
C GLY A 151 -6.43 17.09 4.23
N GLU A 152 -7.01 18.20 4.69
CA GLU A 152 -6.28 19.45 4.87
C GLU A 152 -5.14 19.38 5.91
N LEU A 153 -5.29 18.51 6.92
CA LEU A 153 -4.25 18.33 7.94
C LEU A 153 -2.94 17.81 7.34
N GLY A 154 -3.03 16.99 6.27
CA GLY A 154 -1.88 16.45 5.55
C GLY A 154 -1.24 17.40 4.55
N GLU A 155 -1.90 18.53 4.25
CA GLU A 155 -1.37 19.51 3.30
C GLU A 155 -0.33 20.45 3.93
N VAL A 156 0.74 20.69 3.20
CA VAL A 156 1.66 21.79 3.48
C VAL A 156 1.63 22.76 2.30
N VAL A 157 1.19 23.99 2.56
CA VAL A 157 1.07 25.03 1.54
C VAL A 157 1.95 26.21 1.97
N PRO A 158 3.07 26.46 1.27
CA PRO A 158 3.92 27.62 1.55
C PRO A 158 3.18 28.94 1.33
N GLN A 159 3.57 29.99 2.05
CA GLN A 159 3.05 31.34 1.84
C GLN A 159 4.07 32.21 1.10
N MET A 160 3.71 32.74 -0.05
CA MET A 160 4.60 33.51 -0.93
C MET A 160 3.86 34.71 -1.52
N ARG A 161 4.41 35.93 -1.36
CA ARG A 161 3.86 37.13 -2.00
C ARG A 161 4.16 37.20 -3.50
N ASN A 162 5.22 36.53 -3.93
CA ASN A 162 5.65 36.40 -5.32
C ASN A 162 5.84 34.94 -5.67
N ILE A 163 5.35 34.52 -6.81
CA ILE A 163 5.58 33.18 -7.36
C ILE A 163 6.28 33.35 -8.70
N GLU A 164 7.52 32.93 -8.77
CA GLU A 164 8.33 32.96 -9.97
C GLU A 164 9.16 31.67 -10.10
N VAL A 165 9.31 31.17 -11.32
CA VAL A 165 10.12 30.00 -11.60
C VAL A 165 11.18 30.32 -12.65
N GLY A 166 12.32 29.65 -12.57
CA GLY A 166 13.38 29.76 -13.55
C GLY A 166 13.05 28.99 -14.83
N LYS A 167 14.06 28.74 -15.65
CA LYS A 167 13.95 27.86 -16.81
C LYS A 167 13.68 26.42 -16.34
N ILE A 168 12.61 25.82 -16.84
CA ILE A 168 12.23 24.42 -16.61
C ILE A 168 12.23 23.70 -17.95
N ASP A 169 12.81 22.52 -18.00
CA ASP A 169 12.67 21.53 -19.07
C ASP A 169 12.76 20.15 -18.44
N ASP A 170 11.65 19.70 -17.88
CA ASP A 170 11.54 18.51 -17.04
C ASP A 170 10.61 17.49 -17.69
N THR A 171 11.06 16.25 -17.75
CA THR A 171 10.29 15.14 -18.30
C THR A 171 10.35 14.00 -17.33
N GLU A 172 9.19 13.52 -16.91
CA GLU A 172 9.07 12.40 -15.97
C GLU A 172 8.12 11.34 -16.52
N GLN A 173 8.37 10.10 -16.14
CA GLN A 173 7.50 8.96 -16.40
C GLN A 173 7.73 7.92 -15.29
N PRO A 174 6.73 7.06 -14.99
CA PRO A 174 6.85 6.13 -13.89
C PRO A 174 7.83 5.00 -14.17
N ASP A 175 8.63 4.60 -13.17
CA ASP A 175 9.40 3.36 -13.20
C ASP A 175 8.49 2.15 -13.11
N PHE A 176 7.54 2.17 -12.18
CA PHE A 176 6.51 1.12 -12.09
C PHE A 176 5.27 1.48 -12.87
N LYS A 177 4.84 0.59 -13.76
CA LYS A 177 3.69 0.80 -14.67
C LYS A 177 2.34 0.48 -14.02
N TRP A 178 2.34 -0.15 -12.87
CA TRP A 178 1.19 -0.34 -11.99
C TRP A 178 1.60 -0.02 -10.56
N ARG A 179 0.96 0.97 -9.97
CA ARG A 179 1.22 1.49 -8.62
C ARG A 179 -0.11 1.60 -7.91
N ASN A 180 -0.56 0.47 -7.36
CA ASN A 180 -1.86 0.37 -6.73
C ASN A 180 -1.71 0.25 -5.21
N ARG A 181 -2.38 1.14 -4.48
CA ARG A 181 -2.44 1.14 -3.02
C ARG A 181 -3.71 0.45 -2.52
N GLY A 182 -4.24 -0.51 -3.21
CA GLY A 182 -5.43 -1.21 -2.72
C GLY A 182 -5.33 -1.63 -1.25
N PRO A 183 -6.39 -1.99 -0.60
CA PRO A 183 -7.34 -2.91 -1.16
C PRO A 183 -8.36 -2.12 -1.93
N ASP A 184 -8.27 -2.16 -3.23
CA ASP A 184 -9.44 -1.85 -4.00
C ASP A 184 -10.53 -2.76 -3.52
N GLY A 185 -11.32 -2.25 -2.59
CA GLY A 185 -12.37 -3.05 -2.11
C GLY A 185 -12.08 -4.53 -2.13
N ALA A 186 -10.93 -4.94 -1.77
CA ALA A 186 -10.78 -6.32 -1.47
C ALA A 186 -11.67 -6.64 -0.28
N LEU A 187 -12.82 -6.26 -0.41
CA LEU A 187 -14.00 -7.01 -0.14
C LEU A 187 -13.81 -8.28 -0.93
N TRP A 188 -12.91 -9.10 -0.42
CA TRP A 188 -12.68 -10.46 -0.80
C TRP A 188 -14.07 -11.09 -0.90
N GLY A 189 -14.63 -11.09 -2.12
CA GLY A 189 -15.91 -11.67 -2.44
C GLY A 189 -17.17 -10.84 -2.28
N ALA A 190 -17.15 -9.54 -2.08
CA ALA A 190 -18.33 -8.74 -2.37
C ALA A 190 -18.35 -8.41 -3.87
N LYS A 191 -19.55 -8.40 -4.47
CA LYS A 191 -19.74 -8.11 -5.89
C LYS A 191 -19.20 -6.72 -6.17
N THR A 192 -18.12 -6.62 -6.95
CA THR A 192 -17.43 -5.39 -7.24
C THR A 192 -18.26 -4.55 -8.21
N GLY A 193 -18.58 -3.32 -7.80
CA GLY A 193 -19.35 -2.39 -8.61
C GLY A 193 -19.65 -1.10 -7.84
N PRO A 194 -20.29 -0.10 -8.46
CA PRO A 194 -20.73 1.12 -7.77
C PRO A 194 -21.55 0.88 -6.51
N THR A 195 -22.16 -0.30 -6.39
CA THR A 195 -22.89 -0.78 -5.22
C THR A 195 -22.02 -1.09 -4.00
N GLU A 196 -20.70 -1.30 -4.17
CA GLU A 196 -19.80 -1.60 -3.04
C GLU A 196 -19.41 -0.40 -2.22
N MET A 197 -19.17 0.72 -2.89
CA MET A 197 -18.93 1.99 -2.18
C MET A 197 -20.14 2.31 -1.30
N HIS A 198 -21.34 2.09 -1.84
CA HIS A 198 -22.60 2.27 -1.12
C HIS A 198 -22.78 1.24 0.04
N ALA A 199 -22.33 0.01 -0.15
CA ALA A 199 -22.34 -1.00 0.91
C ALA A 199 -21.36 -0.68 2.04
N ARG A 200 -20.20 -0.10 1.73
CA ARG A 200 -19.23 0.39 2.74
C ARG A 200 -19.80 1.55 3.55
N GLU A 201 -20.42 2.52 2.91
CA GLU A 201 -21.11 3.64 3.58
C GLU A 201 -22.23 3.16 4.49
N LEU A 202 -23.07 2.26 3.98
CA LEU A 202 -24.25 1.78 4.72
C LEU A 202 -23.91 0.82 5.85
N VAL A 203 -22.94 -0.08 5.65
CA VAL A 203 -22.61 -1.13 6.62
C VAL A 203 -21.56 -0.65 7.63
N LEU A 204 -20.63 0.20 7.22
CA LEU A 204 -19.46 0.58 8.03
C LEU A 204 -19.43 2.06 8.41
N GLY A 205 -20.27 2.91 7.82
CA GLY A 205 -20.33 4.33 8.12
C GLY A 205 -19.09 5.12 7.69
N ILE A 206 -18.31 4.60 6.72
CA ILE A 206 -17.26 5.35 6.06
C ILE A 206 -17.90 6.23 5.01
N THR A 207 -17.64 7.55 5.04
CA THR A 207 -18.30 8.49 4.13
C THR A 207 -17.69 8.46 2.73
N SER A 208 -18.51 8.77 1.72
CA SER A 208 -18.02 8.93 0.33
C SER A 208 -17.00 10.07 0.23
N GLU A 209 -17.08 11.07 1.09
CA GLU A 209 -16.10 12.15 1.16
C GLU A 209 -14.74 11.68 1.64
N HIS A 210 -14.68 10.84 2.67
CA HIS A 210 -13.45 10.20 3.10
C HIS A 210 -12.74 9.46 1.95
N GLN A 211 -13.51 8.68 1.19
CA GLN A 211 -12.92 7.93 0.06
C GLN A 211 -12.42 8.85 -1.06
N LYS A 212 -13.16 9.90 -1.40
CA LYS A 212 -12.73 10.89 -2.41
C LYS A 212 -11.44 11.59 -2.00
N GLU A 213 -11.28 11.93 -0.72
CA GLU A 213 -10.03 12.53 -0.22
C GLU A 213 -8.84 11.56 -0.29
N VAL A 214 -9.06 10.27 0.00
CA VAL A 214 -8.04 9.23 -0.19
C VAL A 214 -7.65 9.10 -1.66
N GLU A 215 -8.61 8.98 -2.56
CA GLU A 215 -8.37 8.93 -4.02
C GLU A 215 -7.65 10.19 -4.52
N LEU A 216 -8.02 11.37 -4.00
CA LEU A 216 -7.36 12.62 -4.36
C LEU A 216 -5.91 12.64 -3.87
N TRP A 217 -5.66 12.14 -2.65
CA TRP A 217 -4.30 11.98 -2.13
C TRP A 217 -3.47 11.03 -3.01
N GLU A 218 -4.04 9.92 -3.45
CA GLU A 218 -3.40 8.98 -4.37
C GLU A 218 -3.00 9.66 -5.68
N LYS A 219 -3.92 10.38 -6.31
CA LYS A 219 -3.64 11.16 -7.53
C LYS A 219 -2.53 12.19 -7.33
N ARG A 220 -2.55 12.93 -6.21
CA ARG A 220 -1.53 13.92 -5.85
C ARG A 220 -0.14 13.29 -5.64
N ASN A 221 -0.10 12.04 -5.19
CA ASN A 221 1.14 11.27 -4.99
C ASN A 221 1.45 10.29 -6.13
N LYS A 222 0.82 10.46 -7.29
CA LYS A 222 1.09 9.72 -8.54
C LYS A 222 0.87 8.21 -8.45
N TRP A 223 -0.08 7.76 -7.62
CA TRP A 223 -0.59 6.41 -7.66
C TRP A 223 -1.43 6.20 -8.92
N GLY A 224 -1.39 5.01 -9.53
CA GLY A 224 -2.10 4.73 -10.77
C GLY A 224 -1.41 3.71 -11.67
N GLY A 225 -1.47 3.92 -12.97
CA GLY A 225 -0.90 3.05 -14.00
C GLY A 225 -1.93 2.14 -14.64
N MET A 226 -1.61 0.85 -14.76
CA MET A 226 -2.51 -0.14 -15.33
C MET A 226 -3.78 -0.28 -14.48
N LYS A 227 -4.89 -0.60 -15.15
CA LYS A 227 -6.15 -0.96 -14.50
C LYS A 227 -6.31 -2.47 -14.53
N ILE A 228 -6.16 -3.13 -13.41
CA ILE A 228 -6.31 -4.57 -13.26
C ILE A 228 -7.42 -4.82 -12.25
N TYR A 229 -8.43 -5.61 -12.65
CA TYR A 229 -9.58 -5.93 -11.83
C TYR A 229 -9.41 -7.23 -11.06
N GLY A 230 -9.93 -7.27 -9.84
CA GLY A 230 -10.16 -8.49 -9.07
C GLY A 230 -8.99 -8.92 -8.19
N GLY A 231 -9.11 -10.17 -7.76
CA GLY A 231 -8.21 -10.88 -6.88
C GLY A 231 -8.55 -12.37 -6.93
N HIS A 232 -9.03 -12.96 -5.83
CA HIS A 232 -9.62 -14.31 -5.84
C HIS A 232 -10.95 -14.27 -6.58
N ALA A 233 -11.02 -14.87 -7.79
CA ALA A 233 -12.13 -14.67 -8.71
C ALA A 233 -13.02 -15.90 -8.90
N LEU A 234 -12.61 -17.08 -8.44
CA LEU A 234 -13.37 -18.31 -8.75
C LEU A 234 -14.77 -18.33 -8.12
N GLY A 235 -14.97 -17.71 -6.97
CA GLY A 235 -16.29 -17.58 -6.35
C GLY A 235 -17.25 -16.72 -7.17
N GLU A 236 -16.73 -15.76 -7.94
CA GLU A 236 -17.50 -14.92 -8.85
C GLU A 236 -17.76 -15.63 -10.20
N ILE A 237 -16.74 -16.33 -10.72
CA ILE A 237 -16.83 -17.07 -11.98
C ILE A 237 -17.71 -18.31 -11.86
N PHE A 238 -17.64 -19.01 -10.72
CA PHE A 238 -18.34 -20.25 -10.42
C PHE A 238 -19.22 -20.14 -9.16
N PRO A 239 -20.21 -19.24 -9.13
CA PRO A 239 -21.05 -19.10 -7.95
C PRO A 239 -21.82 -20.41 -7.69
N PRO A 240 -21.81 -20.90 -6.42
CA PRO A 240 -22.42 -22.19 -6.06
C PRO A 240 -23.91 -22.29 -6.42
N GLU A 241 -24.66 -21.23 -6.24
CA GLU A 241 -26.08 -21.14 -6.56
C GLU A 241 -26.40 -21.41 -8.04
N ARG A 242 -25.40 -21.19 -8.92
CA ARG A 242 -25.56 -21.44 -10.37
C ARG A 242 -25.09 -22.84 -10.79
N TYR A 243 -24.02 -23.34 -10.19
CA TYR A 243 -23.33 -24.51 -10.71
C TYR A 243 -23.33 -25.73 -9.79
N SER A 244 -23.57 -25.61 -8.48
CA SER A 244 -23.47 -26.75 -7.54
C SER A 244 -24.37 -27.91 -7.88
N SER A 245 -25.62 -27.65 -8.23
CA SER A 245 -26.63 -28.70 -8.56
C SER A 245 -26.54 -29.18 -10.01
N THR A 246 -26.06 -28.32 -10.94
CA THR A 246 -26.08 -28.62 -12.39
C THR A 246 -24.76 -29.16 -12.91
N HIS A 247 -23.63 -28.73 -12.32
CA HIS A 247 -22.28 -29.01 -12.77
C HIS A 247 -21.33 -29.35 -11.61
N PRO A 248 -21.63 -30.36 -10.78
CA PRO A 248 -20.76 -30.76 -9.68
C PRO A 248 -19.33 -31.12 -10.11
N GLU A 249 -19.13 -31.54 -11.37
CA GLU A 249 -17.84 -31.88 -11.97
C GLU A 249 -16.92 -30.65 -12.17
N TYR A 250 -17.45 -29.44 -12.07
CA TYR A 250 -16.61 -28.20 -12.09
C TYR A 250 -15.78 -28.06 -10.83
N TYR A 251 -16.28 -28.54 -9.69
CA TYR A 251 -15.61 -28.39 -8.40
C TYR A 251 -14.49 -29.41 -8.20
N ALA A 252 -13.56 -29.08 -7.31
CA ALA A 252 -12.40 -29.90 -7.00
C ALA A 252 -12.80 -31.30 -6.49
N MET A 253 -12.03 -32.31 -6.86
CA MET A 253 -12.13 -33.64 -6.27
C MET A 253 -11.21 -33.73 -5.06
N ILE A 254 -11.75 -34.02 -3.88
CA ILE A 254 -11.03 -34.18 -2.63
C ILE A 254 -11.38 -35.54 -2.02
N ASN A 255 -10.38 -36.33 -1.69
CA ASN A 255 -10.57 -37.68 -1.14
C ASN A 255 -11.56 -38.52 -1.96
N GLY A 256 -11.46 -38.44 -3.29
CA GLY A 256 -12.29 -39.19 -4.24
C GLY A 256 -13.73 -38.68 -4.41
N LYS A 257 -14.12 -37.58 -3.78
CA LYS A 257 -15.44 -36.96 -3.91
C LYS A 257 -15.32 -35.52 -4.44
N ARG A 258 -16.35 -35.06 -5.16
CA ARG A 258 -16.45 -33.65 -5.55
C ARG A 258 -16.79 -32.81 -4.31
N ALA A 259 -15.94 -31.82 -4.04
CA ALA A 259 -16.14 -30.81 -2.98
C ALA A 259 -17.10 -29.72 -3.51
N VAL A 260 -18.38 -30.11 -3.63
CA VAL A 260 -19.44 -29.19 -4.09
C VAL A 260 -19.83 -28.31 -2.93
N PRO A 261 -19.78 -26.97 -3.06
CA PRO A 261 -20.20 -26.07 -2.00
C PRO A 261 -21.71 -26.21 -1.69
N ASP A 262 -22.06 -26.19 -0.43
CA ASP A 262 -23.43 -26.12 0.08
C ASP A 262 -23.68 -24.77 0.80
N GLU A 263 -24.85 -24.62 1.42
CA GLU A 263 -25.25 -23.37 2.07
C GLU A 263 -24.35 -23.01 3.27
N ASP A 264 -23.75 -24.02 3.91
CA ASP A 264 -22.87 -23.84 5.08
C ASP A 264 -21.37 -23.69 4.70
N TYR A 265 -21.05 -23.85 3.40
CA TYR A 265 -19.66 -23.87 2.91
C TYR A 265 -19.21 -22.49 2.44
N ASP A 266 -18.18 -21.92 3.03
CA ASP A 266 -17.57 -20.69 2.55
C ASP A 266 -16.74 -20.94 1.29
N TYR A 267 -17.42 -21.09 0.16
CA TYR A 267 -16.80 -21.33 -1.15
C TYR A 267 -15.80 -20.25 -1.55
N LYS A 268 -16.00 -19.03 -1.10
CA LYS A 268 -15.12 -17.90 -1.44
C LYS A 268 -13.72 -18.08 -0.88
N HIS A 269 -13.62 -18.72 0.28
CA HIS A 269 -12.35 -18.91 0.98
C HIS A 269 -11.77 -20.32 0.87
N GLU A 270 -12.59 -21.36 0.68
CA GLU A 270 -12.13 -22.74 0.77
C GLU A 270 -12.38 -23.60 -0.48
N GLY A 271 -13.38 -23.26 -1.32
CA GLY A 271 -13.73 -24.03 -2.50
C GLY A 271 -12.84 -23.77 -3.70
N GLN A 272 -12.42 -24.82 -4.38
CA GLN A 272 -11.64 -24.73 -5.63
C GLN A 272 -12.34 -25.42 -6.77
N VAL A 273 -11.95 -25.12 -8.02
CA VAL A 273 -12.43 -25.79 -9.22
C VAL A 273 -11.44 -26.84 -9.72
N CYS A 274 -11.93 -27.70 -10.61
CA CYS A 274 -11.10 -28.67 -11.34
C CYS A 274 -10.44 -27.99 -12.55
N THR A 275 -9.24 -27.45 -12.40
CA THR A 275 -8.51 -26.69 -13.43
C THR A 275 -8.16 -27.50 -14.69
N SER A 276 -8.25 -28.85 -14.66
CA SER A 276 -8.06 -29.71 -15.82
C SER A 276 -9.37 -30.03 -16.54
N ASN A 277 -10.51 -29.53 -16.09
CA ASN A 277 -11.80 -29.70 -16.77
C ASN A 277 -11.93 -28.64 -17.89
N PRO A 278 -12.09 -29.05 -19.17
CA PRO A 278 -12.17 -28.12 -20.29
C PRO A 278 -13.39 -27.17 -20.24
N GLU A 279 -14.52 -27.62 -19.64
CA GLU A 279 -15.68 -26.75 -19.48
C GLU A 279 -15.43 -25.65 -18.44
N VAL A 280 -14.61 -25.91 -17.41
CA VAL A 280 -14.16 -24.87 -16.44
C VAL A 280 -13.32 -23.81 -17.16
N VAL A 281 -12.44 -24.22 -18.07
CA VAL A 281 -11.68 -23.27 -18.92
C VAL A 281 -12.63 -22.41 -19.76
N LYS A 282 -13.60 -23.05 -20.43
CA LYS A 282 -14.57 -22.36 -21.31
C LYS A 282 -15.42 -21.34 -20.55
N VAL A 283 -15.99 -21.71 -19.42
CA VAL A 283 -16.76 -20.79 -18.57
C VAL A 283 -15.91 -19.61 -18.13
N THR A 284 -14.66 -19.86 -17.74
CA THR A 284 -13.72 -18.79 -17.35
C THR A 284 -13.42 -17.83 -18.52
N VAL A 285 -13.21 -18.38 -19.72
CA VAL A 285 -12.98 -17.58 -20.93
C VAL A 285 -14.19 -16.70 -21.26
N GLU A 286 -15.40 -17.24 -21.20
CA GLU A 286 -16.63 -16.50 -21.43
C GLU A 286 -16.78 -15.36 -20.40
N TRP A 287 -16.54 -15.65 -19.13
CA TRP A 287 -16.59 -14.62 -18.09
C TRP A 287 -15.58 -13.49 -18.33
N VAL A 288 -14.32 -13.82 -18.66
CA VAL A 288 -13.27 -12.82 -18.94
C VAL A 288 -13.60 -11.98 -20.17
N ARG A 289 -14.16 -12.58 -21.23
CA ARG A 289 -14.59 -11.85 -22.44
C ARG A 289 -15.71 -10.87 -22.12
N ASN A 290 -16.75 -11.32 -21.41
CA ASN A 290 -17.86 -10.46 -21.00
C ASN A 290 -17.37 -9.29 -20.12
N PHE A 291 -16.43 -9.57 -19.20
CA PHE A 291 -15.81 -8.52 -18.39
C PHE A 291 -15.15 -7.44 -19.26
N PHE A 292 -14.37 -7.79 -20.27
CA PHE A 292 -13.70 -6.78 -21.12
C PHE A 292 -14.66 -6.10 -22.11
N GLU A 293 -15.76 -6.73 -22.47
CA GLU A 293 -16.83 -6.07 -23.25
C GLU A 293 -17.54 -4.98 -22.41
N GLU A 294 -17.81 -5.26 -21.15
CA GLU A 294 -18.47 -4.34 -20.22
C GLU A 294 -17.48 -3.26 -19.69
N HIS A 295 -16.20 -3.60 -19.60
CA HIS A 295 -15.15 -2.75 -19.02
C HIS A 295 -13.93 -2.63 -19.97
N PRO A 296 -14.08 -1.98 -21.13
CA PRO A 296 -13.02 -1.92 -22.16
C PRO A 296 -11.79 -1.10 -21.74
N ASP A 297 -11.89 -0.29 -20.68
CA ASP A 297 -10.81 0.53 -20.14
C ASP A 297 -9.86 -0.22 -19.19
N TYR A 298 -10.21 -1.44 -18.76
CA TYR A 298 -9.31 -2.28 -17.97
C TYR A 298 -8.24 -2.94 -18.84
N ASP A 299 -7.01 -2.98 -18.31
CA ASP A 299 -5.86 -3.60 -18.97
C ASP A 299 -5.77 -5.11 -18.69
N GLY A 300 -6.26 -5.54 -17.53
CA GLY A 300 -6.20 -6.92 -17.07
C GLY A 300 -7.30 -7.30 -16.09
N VAL A 301 -7.49 -8.61 -15.92
CA VAL A 301 -8.44 -9.19 -14.97
C VAL A 301 -7.86 -10.42 -14.29
N HIS A 302 -8.11 -10.54 -12.99
CA HIS A 302 -7.73 -11.72 -12.22
C HIS A 302 -8.66 -12.91 -12.48
N ILE A 303 -8.05 -14.11 -12.57
CA ILE A 303 -8.72 -15.40 -12.48
C ILE A 303 -8.08 -16.26 -11.39
N THR A 304 -7.60 -15.63 -10.34
CA THR A 304 -6.88 -16.26 -9.23
C THR A 304 -7.77 -17.28 -8.52
N MET A 305 -7.16 -18.39 -8.13
CA MET A 305 -7.77 -19.41 -7.28
C MET A 305 -8.33 -18.77 -5.98
N ASN A 306 -9.37 -19.38 -5.40
CA ASN A 306 -9.87 -18.94 -4.11
C ASN A 306 -8.80 -19.05 -3.02
N ASP A 307 -8.90 -18.25 -1.98
CA ASP A 307 -8.00 -18.34 -0.82
C ASP A 307 -8.18 -19.70 -0.12
N GLY A 308 -7.12 -20.18 0.51
CA GLY A 308 -7.17 -21.46 1.23
C GLY A 308 -6.61 -22.66 0.48
N GLY A 309 -7.13 -23.84 0.81
CA GLY A 309 -6.70 -25.16 0.32
C GLY A 309 -7.67 -25.76 -0.68
N GLY A 310 -7.86 -27.10 -0.58
CA GLY A 310 -8.91 -27.80 -1.34
C GLY A 310 -8.65 -27.95 -2.85
N PHE A 311 -7.41 -27.89 -3.29
CA PHE A 311 -7.06 -28.07 -4.71
C PHE A 311 -7.38 -29.47 -5.21
N CYS A 312 -7.91 -29.56 -6.44
CA CYS A 312 -8.38 -30.78 -7.04
C CYS A 312 -7.33 -31.92 -7.04
N GLU A 313 -7.75 -33.10 -6.62
CA GLU A 313 -6.93 -34.31 -6.52
C GLU A 313 -7.17 -35.30 -7.64
N CYS A 314 -7.98 -34.99 -8.65
CA CYS A 314 -8.22 -35.91 -9.74
C CYS A 314 -6.92 -36.23 -10.52
N GLU A 315 -6.88 -37.39 -11.16
CA GLU A 315 -5.72 -37.89 -11.90
C GLU A 315 -5.19 -36.86 -12.92
N LYS A 316 -6.08 -36.23 -13.69
CA LYS A 316 -5.73 -35.22 -14.70
C LYS A 316 -5.05 -34.00 -14.09
N CYS A 317 -5.55 -33.51 -12.94
CA CYS A 317 -4.91 -32.38 -12.24
C CYS A 317 -3.55 -32.79 -11.69
N ARG A 318 -3.43 -33.94 -11.03
CA ARG A 318 -2.16 -34.44 -10.48
C ARG A 318 -1.11 -34.73 -11.55
N ALA A 319 -1.51 -35.17 -12.74
CA ALA A 319 -0.61 -35.41 -13.85
C ALA A 319 0.11 -34.15 -14.38
N LEU A 320 -0.44 -32.96 -14.09
CA LEU A 320 0.16 -31.70 -14.48
C LEU A 320 1.19 -31.18 -13.44
N ASP A 321 1.26 -31.77 -12.26
CA ASP A 321 2.18 -31.31 -11.22
C ASP A 321 3.63 -31.69 -11.53
N SER A 322 4.58 -30.78 -11.22
CA SER A 322 6.02 -31.03 -11.42
C SER A 322 6.60 -32.09 -10.49
N GLY A 323 5.88 -32.51 -9.46
CA GLY A 323 6.37 -33.41 -8.41
C GLY A 323 7.29 -32.73 -7.39
N GLU A 324 7.50 -31.43 -7.51
CA GLU A 324 8.32 -30.67 -6.54
C GLU A 324 7.54 -30.44 -5.24
N VAL A 325 8.29 -30.27 -4.16
CA VAL A 325 7.77 -29.95 -2.83
C VAL A 325 8.23 -28.56 -2.44
N ILE A 326 7.34 -27.77 -1.86
CA ILE A 326 7.65 -26.42 -1.40
C ILE A 326 8.77 -26.52 -0.34
N LYS A 327 9.88 -25.87 -0.63
CA LYS A 327 10.95 -25.63 0.35
C LYS A 327 10.71 -24.26 0.96
N ARG A 328 10.31 -24.19 2.22
CA ARG A 328 10.18 -22.93 2.95
C ARG A 328 11.01 -22.99 4.22
N ALA A 329 11.75 -21.93 4.50
CA ALA A 329 12.36 -21.75 5.80
C ALA A 329 11.28 -21.81 6.90
N GLY A 330 11.55 -22.61 7.94
CA GLY A 330 10.64 -22.80 9.07
C GLY A 330 9.56 -23.88 8.90
N ILE A 331 9.52 -24.64 7.79
CA ILE A 331 8.70 -25.85 7.69
C ILE A 331 9.54 -27.06 8.09
N ASP A 332 9.04 -27.79 9.10
CA ASP A 332 9.67 -29.02 9.56
C ASP A 332 9.63 -30.11 8.46
N ALA A 333 10.78 -30.69 8.13
CA ALA A 333 10.91 -31.76 7.16
C ALA A 333 10.08 -32.99 7.53
N GLU A 334 9.88 -33.28 8.81
CA GLU A 334 9.02 -34.37 9.27
C GLU A 334 7.54 -34.08 9.07
N GLU A 335 7.09 -32.83 9.24
CA GLU A 335 5.72 -32.44 8.93
C GLU A 335 5.46 -32.54 7.40
N MET A 336 6.41 -32.17 6.56
CA MET A 336 6.31 -32.35 5.11
C MET A 336 6.17 -33.82 4.71
N LYS A 337 6.91 -34.72 5.37
CA LYS A 337 6.80 -36.17 5.13
C LYS A 337 5.45 -36.74 5.57
N LYS A 338 4.89 -36.24 6.68
CA LYS A 338 3.59 -36.68 7.20
C LYS A 338 2.42 -36.27 6.31
N ARG A 339 2.54 -35.12 5.61
CA ARG A 339 1.47 -34.54 4.77
C ARG A 339 1.99 -34.09 3.40
N PRO A 340 2.55 -34.98 2.58
CA PRO A 340 3.23 -34.59 1.33
C PRO A 340 2.29 -33.83 0.37
N GLY A 341 1.01 -34.19 0.31
CA GLY A 341 0.03 -33.50 -0.53
C GLY A 341 -0.21 -32.02 -0.18
N LYS A 342 0.04 -31.64 1.08
CA LYS A 342 -0.08 -30.24 1.53
C LYS A 342 1.04 -29.36 1.00
N TYR A 343 2.19 -29.94 0.67
CA TYR A 343 3.41 -29.22 0.29
C TYR A 343 3.82 -29.44 -1.18
N THR A 344 3.07 -30.20 -1.96
CA THR A 344 3.33 -30.37 -3.41
C THR A 344 3.13 -29.04 -4.13
N VAL A 345 4.11 -28.64 -4.95
CA VAL A 345 4.01 -27.48 -5.84
C VAL A 345 3.01 -27.78 -6.95
N ILE A 346 2.08 -26.87 -7.16
CA ILE A 346 1.02 -27.00 -8.18
C ILE A 346 1.07 -25.90 -9.24
N SER A 347 2.19 -25.19 -9.33
CA SER A 347 2.34 -24.05 -10.27
C SER A 347 2.10 -24.47 -11.72
N ASP A 348 2.62 -25.63 -12.13
CA ASP A 348 2.47 -26.11 -13.50
C ASP A 348 0.99 -26.29 -13.88
N ARG A 349 0.15 -26.89 -13.00
CA ARG A 349 -1.28 -27.05 -13.28
C ARG A 349 -2.04 -25.73 -13.31
N ILE A 350 -1.75 -24.85 -12.36
CA ILE A 350 -2.44 -23.56 -12.27
C ILE A 350 -2.11 -22.69 -13.48
N PHE A 351 -0.83 -22.56 -13.82
CA PHE A 351 -0.44 -21.75 -14.97
C PHE A 351 -0.70 -22.40 -16.33
N THR A 352 -0.92 -23.72 -16.39
CA THR A 352 -1.52 -24.37 -17.58
C THR A 352 -2.95 -23.86 -17.80
N PHE A 353 -3.77 -23.85 -16.75
CA PHE A 353 -5.14 -23.32 -16.81
C PHE A 353 -5.16 -21.84 -17.19
N VAL A 354 -4.33 -21.00 -16.54
CA VAL A 354 -4.24 -19.56 -16.82
C VAL A 354 -3.81 -19.29 -18.26
N ASN A 355 -2.84 -20.06 -18.79
CA ASN A 355 -2.41 -19.96 -20.18
C ASN A 355 -3.55 -20.28 -21.17
N GLN A 356 -4.30 -21.36 -20.94
CA GLN A 356 -5.43 -21.75 -21.80
C GLN A 356 -6.47 -20.62 -21.88
N VAL A 357 -6.78 -20.00 -20.74
CA VAL A 357 -7.69 -18.85 -20.71
C VAL A 357 -7.12 -17.68 -21.49
N ALA A 358 -5.85 -17.33 -21.24
CA ALA A 358 -5.20 -16.21 -21.93
C ALA A 358 -5.12 -16.41 -23.44
N GLU A 359 -4.81 -17.61 -23.92
CA GLU A 359 -4.77 -17.95 -25.36
C GLU A 359 -6.13 -17.71 -26.03
N GLU A 360 -7.22 -18.13 -25.39
CA GLU A 360 -8.57 -17.94 -25.93
C GLU A 360 -9.03 -16.48 -25.87
N VAL A 361 -8.69 -15.76 -24.79
CA VAL A 361 -9.02 -14.33 -24.63
C VAL A 361 -8.32 -13.48 -25.69
N GLN A 362 -7.04 -13.77 -26.01
CA GLN A 362 -6.29 -13.03 -27.03
C GLN A 362 -6.90 -13.07 -28.42
N LYS A 363 -7.72 -14.10 -28.75
CA LYS A 363 -8.38 -14.21 -30.06
C LYS A 363 -9.45 -13.13 -30.26
N THR A 364 -10.05 -12.64 -29.18
CA THR A 364 -11.15 -11.66 -29.21
C THR A 364 -10.78 -10.32 -28.61
N HIS A 365 -9.89 -10.33 -27.59
CA HIS A 365 -9.45 -9.14 -26.85
C HIS A 365 -7.91 -9.02 -26.88
N PRO A 366 -7.30 -8.76 -28.03
CA PRO A 366 -5.86 -8.70 -28.16
C PRO A 366 -5.28 -7.59 -27.29
N GLY A 367 -4.18 -7.89 -26.59
CA GLY A 367 -3.50 -6.95 -25.70
C GLY A 367 -4.01 -6.88 -24.26
N LYS A 368 -5.13 -7.56 -23.94
CA LYS A 368 -5.64 -7.67 -22.57
C LYS A 368 -4.90 -8.75 -21.78
N TYR A 369 -4.67 -8.51 -20.50
CA TYR A 369 -3.93 -9.43 -19.64
C TYR A 369 -4.86 -10.28 -18.78
N VAL A 370 -4.46 -11.53 -18.59
CA VAL A 370 -5.04 -12.43 -17.60
C VAL A 370 -4.06 -12.53 -16.43
N VAL A 371 -4.54 -12.19 -15.24
CA VAL A 371 -3.69 -12.11 -14.04
C VAL A 371 -4.03 -13.26 -13.10
N SER A 372 -3.02 -13.85 -12.48
CA SER A 372 -3.19 -14.83 -11.41
C SER A 372 -2.16 -14.59 -10.33
N MET A 373 -2.59 -14.55 -9.07
CA MET A 373 -1.64 -14.55 -7.96
C MET A 373 -0.74 -15.77 -8.06
N ALA A 374 0.51 -15.61 -7.67
CA ALA A 374 1.46 -16.66 -7.37
C ALA A 374 1.55 -16.77 -5.84
N TYR A 375 0.80 -17.73 -5.29
CA TYR A 375 0.47 -17.77 -3.86
C TYR A 375 0.42 -19.21 -3.33
N SER A 376 0.60 -19.41 -2.04
CA SER A 376 0.45 -20.70 -1.38
C SER A 376 1.27 -21.82 -2.07
N ARG A 377 0.62 -22.86 -2.56
CA ARG A 377 1.25 -24.02 -3.22
C ARG A 377 1.70 -23.76 -4.67
N TYR A 378 1.37 -22.60 -5.25
CA TYR A 378 1.79 -22.17 -6.58
C TYR A 378 2.57 -20.83 -6.53
N ILE A 379 3.28 -20.62 -5.43
CA ILE A 379 4.06 -19.41 -5.17
C ILE A 379 5.33 -19.31 -6.03
N THR A 380 5.92 -20.45 -6.42
CA THR A 380 7.12 -20.52 -7.25
C THR A 380 6.76 -20.59 -8.74
N PRO A 381 7.62 -20.11 -9.65
CA PRO A 381 7.41 -20.26 -11.07
C PRO A 381 7.16 -21.70 -11.50
N PRO A 382 6.34 -21.96 -12.54
CA PRO A 382 6.14 -23.29 -13.08
C PRO A 382 7.43 -23.82 -13.70
N LYS A 383 7.65 -25.13 -13.59
CA LYS A 383 8.86 -25.80 -14.08
C LYS A 383 8.76 -26.22 -15.55
N ASN A 384 7.61 -26.80 -15.92
CA ASN A 384 7.40 -27.41 -17.22
C ASN A 384 6.47 -26.59 -18.14
N VAL A 385 5.96 -25.46 -17.67
CA VAL A 385 5.01 -24.63 -18.39
C VAL A 385 5.64 -23.28 -18.74
N LYS A 386 5.71 -22.97 -20.03
CA LYS A 386 6.09 -21.65 -20.52
C LYS A 386 4.86 -20.73 -20.47
N LEU A 387 4.99 -19.58 -19.82
CA LEU A 387 3.90 -18.64 -19.69
C LEU A 387 3.58 -17.94 -21.02
N ASN A 388 2.29 -17.77 -21.28
CA ASN A 388 1.78 -16.94 -22.34
C ASN A 388 2.20 -15.46 -22.08
N PRO A 389 2.64 -14.70 -23.09
CA PRO A 389 3.08 -13.30 -22.92
C PRO A 389 2.03 -12.36 -22.33
N PHE A 390 0.75 -12.74 -22.36
CA PHE A 390 -0.36 -11.96 -21.80
C PHE A 390 -0.86 -12.50 -20.44
N VAL A 391 -0.10 -13.40 -19.83
CA VAL A 391 -0.28 -13.79 -18.43
C VAL A 391 0.63 -12.96 -17.55
N ILE A 392 0.06 -12.38 -16.51
CA ILE A 392 0.79 -11.68 -15.44
C ILE A 392 0.70 -12.54 -14.17
N PRO A 393 1.77 -13.24 -13.78
CA PRO A 393 1.85 -13.79 -12.44
C PRO A 393 2.05 -12.65 -11.43
N GLN A 394 1.20 -12.60 -10.40
CA GLN A 394 1.32 -11.64 -9.31
C GLN A 394 1.86 -12.35 -8.07
N TYR A 395 3.15 -12.19 -7.81
CA TYR A 395 3.80 -12.81 -6.68
C TYR A 395 3.41 -12.14 -5.36
N CYS A 396 2.85 -12.92 -4.44
CA CYS A 396 2.51 -12.48 -3.09
C CYS A 396 3.77 -12.42 -2.24
N LEU A 397 4.38 -11.25 -2.18
CA LEU A 397 5.64 -10.98 -1.49
C LEU A 397 5.36 -10.42 -0.09
N TRP A 398 5.92 -11.05 0.93
CA TRP A 398 5.83 -10.58 2.32
C TRP A 398 7.16 -10.00 2.81
N SER A 399 7.74 -9.08 2.03
CA SER A 399 9.08 -8.56 2.29
C SER A 399 9.18 -7.78 3.58
N ALA A 400 8.18 -6.98 3.91
CA ALA A 400 8.14 -6.17 5.12
C ALA A 400 8.28 -6.99 6.42
N TYR A 401 7.87 -8.26 6.40
CA TYR A 401 7.97 -9.16 7.56
C TYR A 401 9.25 -9.95 7.61
N LYS A 402 9.95 -10.07 6.50
CA LYS A 402 11.05 -11.03 6.35
C LYS A 402 12.38 -10.37 6.10
N HIS A 403 12.37 -9.07 5.86
CA HIS A 403 13.55 -8.33 5.45
C HIS A 403 14.67 -8.31 6.49
N SER A 404 14.32 -8.40 7.78
CA SER A 404 15.30 -8.50 8.87
C SER A 404 15.93 -9.89 8.99
N ASN A 405 15.29 -10.91 8.38
CA ASN A 405 15.85 -12.26 8.32
C ASN A 405 16.49 -12.47 6.95
N ALA A 406 17.82 -12.59 6.91
CA ALA A 406 18.59 -12.66 5.67
C ALA A 406 18.27 -13.90 4.81
N GLU A 407 17.95 -15.04 5.41
CA GLU A 407 17.59 -16.27 4.70
C GLU A 407 16.22 -16.13 4.03
N LEU A 408 15.22 -15.63 4.76
CA LEU A 408 13.88 -15.38 4.22
C LEU A 408 13.90 -14.29 3.15
N LYS A 409 14.67 -13.22 3.34
CA LYS A 409 14.87 -12.18 2.32
C LYS A 409 15.39 -12.79 1.03
N LYS A 410 16.47 -13.56 1.11
CA LYS A 410 17.09 -14.22 -0.04
C LYS A 410 16.12 -15.16 -0.76
N GLU A 411 15.37 -15.99 -0.02
CA GLU A 411 14.34 -16.88 -0.60
C GLU A 411 13.32 -16.10 -1.43
N HIS A 412 12.82 -14.98 -0.91
CA HIS A 412 11.82 -14.16 -1.60
C HIS A 412 12.38 -13.42 -2.81
N GLU A 413 13.60 -12.93 -2.72
CA GLU A 413 14.31 -12.31 -3.84
C GLU A 413 14.53 -13.32 -4.98
N GLU A 414 14.96 -14.55 -4.66
CA GLU A 414 15.13 -15.63 -5.64
C GLU A 414 13.80 -16.01 -6.33
N ILE A 415 12.70 -16.07 -5.59
CA ILE A 415 11.37 -16.35 -6.17
C ILE A 415 10.92 -15.19 -7.08
N ALA A 416 11.08 -13.93 -6.65
CA ALA A 416 10.74 -12.77 -7.45
C ALA A 416 11.53 -12.72 -8.77
N ALA A 417 12.85 -12.90 -8.69
CA ALA A 417 13.73 -12.99 -9.88
C ALA A 417 13.33 -14.18 -10.78
N GLY A 418 12.92 -15.31 -10.19
CA GLY A 418 12.39 -16.45 -10.92
C GLY A 418 11.14 -16.10 -11.74
N TRP A 419 10.20 -15.35 -11.18
CA TRP A 419 9.00 -14.87 -11.87
C TRP A 419 9.32 -13.85 -12.97
N ALA A 420 10.22 -12.91 -12.70
CA ALA A 420 10.70 -11.96 -13.70
C ALA A 420 11.29 -12.67 -14.93
N LYS A 421 12.02 -13.76 -14.70
CA LYS A 421 12.60 -14.58 -15.78
C LYS A 421 11.56 -15.46 -16.51
N ALA A 422 10.57 -15.97 -15.79
CA ALA A 422 9.58 -16.90 -16.33
C ALA A 422 8.47 -16.23 -17.14
N SER A 423 8.23 -14.94 -16.96
CA SER A 423 7.13 -14.19 -17.57
C SER A 423 7.62 -12.96 -18.35
N LYS A 424 6.80 -12.47 -19.29
CA LYS A 424 7.06 -11.19 -19.98
C LYS A 424 6.79 -9.99 -19.06
N LYS A 425 5.82 -10.13 -18.15
CA LYS A 425 5.47 -9.18 -17.11
C LYS A 425 5.18 -9.95 -15.84
N ALA A 426 5.76 -9.52 -14.74
CA ALA A 426 5.42 -10.02 -13.41
C ALA A 426 4.96 -8.87 -12.54
N ALA A 427 4.06 -9.15 -11.62
CA ALA A 427 3.56 -8.20 -10.64
C ALA A 427 3.89 -8.66 -9.21
N ILE A 428 3.92 -7.71 -8.30
CA ILE A 428 4.03 -7.95 -6.87
C ILE A 428 2.72 -7.61 -6.19
N TYR A 429 2.33 -8.45 -5.22
CA TYR A 429 1.34 -8.14 -4.20
C TYR A 429 2.05 -8.11 -2.84
N GLU A 430 2.14 -6.94 -2.24
CA GLU A 430 2.88 -6.74 -0.98
C GLU A 430 1.92 -6.40 0.17
N TYR A 431 2.18 -6.92 1.35
CA TYR A 431 1.33 -6.78 2.53
C TYR A 431 1.82 -5.64 3.43
N TYR A 432 1.21 -4.47 3.31
CA TYR A 432 1.51 -3.31 4.16
C TYR A 432 0.65 -3.29 5.43
N ILE A 433 -0.58 -3.76 5.34
CA ILE A 433 -1.43 -3.91 6.53
C ILE A 433 -1.20 -5.28 7.18
N ASN A 434 -1.25 -5.31 8.50
CA ASN A 434 -1.18 -6.55 9.24
C ASN A 434 -2.57 -7.18 9.33
N GLY A 435 -2.75 -8.35 8.74
CA GLY A 435 -4.05 -9.02 8.70
C GLY A 435 -4.58 -9.44 10.07
N SER A 436 -3.73 -9.70 11.07
CA SER A 436 -4.18 -10.08 12.42
C SER A 436 -4.37 -8.91 13.37
N TRP A 437 -3.62 -7.83 13.14
CA TRP A 437 -3.66 -6.63 13.97
C TRP A 437 -3.65 -5.38 13.10
N PRO A 438 -4.71 -5.15 12.32
CA PRO A 438 -4.82 -3.93 11.53
C PRO A 438 -4.78 -2.73 12.45
N GLY A 439 -4.05 -1.70 12.03
CA GLY A 439 -3.92 -0.48 12.79
C GLY A 439 -2.84 -0.46 13.87
N LEU A 440 -2.01 -1.49 14.02
CA LEU A 440 -0.80 -1.37 14.84
C LEU A 440 0.36 -0.77 14.04
N HIS A 441 1.10 0.14 14.68
CA HIS A 441 2.26 0.80 14.07
C HIS A 441 3.28 -0.20 13.56
N ARG A 442 3.62 -0.05 12.27
CA ARG A 442 4.58 -0.89 11.58
C ARG A 442 5.36 -0.07 10.55
N LEU A 443 6.50 0.45 10.98
CA LEU A 443 7.34 1.29 10.13
C LEU A 443 8.51 0.47 9.57
N PHE A 444 8.63 0.45 8.25
CA PHE A 444 9.61 -0.38 7.55
C PHE A 444 10.19 0.30 6.30
N VAL A 445 10.25 1.63 6.29
CA VAL A 445 10.72 2.42 5.14
C VAL A 445 12.05 1.96 4.54
N PRO A 446 13.12 1.65 5.33
CA PRO A 446 14.38 1.18 4.74
C PRO A 446 14.22 -0.13 3.95
N TYR A 447 13.36 -1.02 4.45
CA TYR A 447 13.12 -2.34 3.84
C TYR A 447 12.30 -2.23 2.56
N LEU A 448 11.26 -1.39 2.56
CA LEU A 448 10.45 -1.17 1.37
C LEU A 448 11.27 -0.50 0.25
N ALA A 449 12.16 0.43 0.60
CA ALA A 449 13.02 1.11 -0.37
C ALA A 449 14.00 0.12 -1.04
N ASP A 450 14.63 -0.73 -0.25
CA ASP A 450 15.53 -1.78 -0.74
C ASP A 450 14.78 -2.79 -1.63
N SER A 451 13.59 -3.23 -1.18
CA SER A 451 12.73 -4.16 -1.93
C SER A 451 12.28 -3.58 -3.28
N ILE A 452 11.76 -2.35 -3.31
CA ILE A 452 11.29 -1.69 -4.54
C ILE A 452 12.42 -1.58 -5.56
N ARG A 453 13.63 -1.15 -5.14
CA ARG A 453 14.78 -1.05 -6.03
C ARG A 453 15.24 -2.40 -6.54
N TYR A 454 15.24 -3.44 -5.68
CA TYR A 454 15.55 -4.81 -6.08
C TYR A 454 14.58 -5.30 -7.16
N LEU A 455 13.28 -5.18 -6.91
CA LEU A 455 12.24 -5.61 -7.85
C LEU A 455 12.36 -4.90 -9.21
N HIS A 456 12.55 -3.60 -9.21
CA HIS A 456 12.77 -2.82 -10.44
C HIS A 456 14.02 -3.28 -11.20
N LYS A 457 15.13 -3.52 -10.50
CA LYS A 457 16.37 -4.05 -11.08
C LYS A 457 16.17 -5.43 -11.74
N GLU A 458 15.34 -6.29 -11.15
CA GLU A 458 14.99 -7.59 -11.73
C GLU A 458 13.96 -7.50 -12.89
N GLY A 459 13.48 -6.30 -13.23
CA GLY A 459 12.53 -6.06 -14.32
C GLY A 459 11.07 -6.22 -13.94
N ILE A 460 10.74 -6.17 -12.64
CA ILE A 460 9.37 -6.15 -12.14
C ILE A 460 8.95 -4.70 -11.97
N ASP A 461 7.97 -4.27 -12.76
CA ASP A 461 7.46 -2.89 -12.83
C ASP A 461 5.94 -2.78 -12.53
N LEU A 462 5.35 -3.82 -11.96
CA LEU A 462 3.95 -3.85 -11.56
C LEU A 462 3.86 -4.14 -10.06
N TYR A 463 3.22 -3.24 -9.31
CA TYR A 463 3.20 -3.30 -7.85
C TYR A 463 1.82 -2.96 -7.29
N GLN A 464 1.27 -3.86 -6.51
CA GLN A 464 0.09 -3.65 -5.69
C GLN A 464 0.43 -3.89 -4.23
N MET A 465 -0.08 -3.05 -3.34
CA MET A 465 0.04 -3.28 -1.90
C MET A 465 -1.33 -3.53 -1.26
N GLN A 466 -1.38 -4.40 -0.29
CA GLN A 466 -2.50 -4.50 0.63
C GLN A 466 -2.32 -3.43 1.70
N ALA A 467 -3.03 -2.34 1.57
CA ALA A 467 -2.99 -1.19 2.46
C ALA A 467 -4.39 -0.83 2.95
N GLY A 468 -4.49 -0.02 3.96
CA GLY A 468 -5.73 0.59 4.43
C GLY A 468 -5.61 2.10 4.50
N ASP A 469 -6.54 2.75 5.21
CA ASP A 469 -6.55 4.21 5.36
C ASP A 469 -5.94 4.65 6.70
N GLU A 470 -5.08 3.80 7.29
CA GLU A 470 -4.39 4.03 8.56
C GLU A 470 -3.15 4.95 8.40
N PHE A 471 -3.37 6.16 7.88
CA PHE A 471 -2.28 7.11 7.65
C PHE A 471 -1.61 7.61 8.94
N GLY A 472 -2.35 7.70 10.04
CA GLY A 472 -1.79 8.04 11.35
C GLY A 472 -0.89 6.96 11.96
N ILE A 473 -0.84 5.79 11.33
CA ILE A 473 -0.09 4.62 11.80
C ILE A 473 0.98 4.20 10.78
N ASN A 474 0.58 3.98 9.52
CA ASN A 474 1.43 3.46 8.45
C ASN A 474 1.62 4.44 7.28
N GLY A 475 1.02 5.62 7.31
CA GLY A 475 0.97 6.56 6.18
C GLY A 475 2.32 6.96 5.61
N ILE A 476 3.36 7.02 6.44
CA ILE A 476 4.72 7.32 5.98
C ILE A 476 5.28 6.23 5.05
N ASN A 477 4.92 4.95 5.27
CA ASN A 477 5.29 3.86 4.35
C ASN A 477 4.61 4.06 2.99
N TYR A 478 3.33 4.46 2.97
CA TYR A 478 2.57 4.72 1.74
C TYR A 478 3.12 5.90 0.95
N TYR A 479 3.42 7.00 1.67
CA TYR A 479 4.00 8.20 1.05
C TYR A 479 5.36 7.90 0.39
N VAL A 480 6.26 7.24 1.11
CA VAL A 480 7.60 6.89 0.58
C VAL A 480 7.50 5.87 -0.54
N ALA A 481 6.62 4.85 -0.42
CA ALA A 481 6.41 3.87 -1.48
C ALA A 481 5.92 4.53 -2.78
N GLY A 482 4.93 5.44 -2.71
CA GLY A 482 4.45 6.17 -3.89
C GLY A 482 5.55 6.94 -4.62
N LYS A 483 6.44 7.61 -3.87
CA LYS A 483 7.60 8.33 -4.44
C LYS A 483 8.58 7.38 -5.11
N LEU A 484 8.92 6.26 -4.46
CA LEU A 484 9.90 5.29 -4.99
C LEU A 484 9.36 4.45 -6.13
N LEU A 485 8.06 4.15 -6.16
CA LEU A 485 7.43 3.46 -7.29
C LEU A 485 7.33 4.35 -8.53
N TRP A 486 7.26 5.68 -8.33
CA TRP A 486 7.35 6.64 -9.42
C TRP A 486 8.79 6.79 -9.94
N ASP A 487 9.76 6.94 -9.03
CA ASP A 487 11.17 7.14 -9.34
C ASP A 487 12.05 6.40 -8.32
N THR A 488 12.58 5.25 -8.70
CA THR A 488 13.42 4.38 -7.85
C THR A 488 14.78 4.98 -7.52
N SER A 489 15.20 6.03 -8.22
CA SER A 489 16.46 6.73 -7.98
C SER A 489 16.41 7.68 -6.78
N LEU A 490 15.23 8.00 -6.27
CA LEU A 490 15.05 8.88 -5.14
C LEU A 490 15.66 8.28 -3.86
N ASP A 491 16.21 9.15 -3.03
CA ASP A 491 16.77 8.80 -1.72
C ASP A 491 15.67 8.89 -0.64
N GLU A 492 15.28 7.76 -0.06
CA GLU A 492 14.26 7.70 0.99
C GLU A 492 14.61 8.55 2.22
N LYS A 493 15.89 8.75 2.51
CA LYS A 493 16.33 9.60 3.64
C LYS A 493 15.98 11.06 3.36
N LYS A 494 16.20 11.54 2.12
CA LYS A 494 15.81 12.90 1.72
C LYS A 494 14.29 13.09 1.71
N ILE A 495 13.54 12.07 1.29
CA ILE A 495 12.08 12.08 1.37
C ILE A 495 11.62 12.21 2.83
N LEU A 496 12.22 11.45 3.74
CA LEU A 496 11.94 11.53 5.18
C LEU A 496 12.37 12.85 5.79
N ASP A 497 13.51 13.41 5.39
CA ASP A 497 13.99 14.73 5.86
C ASP A 497 13.00 15.82 5.45
N ASP A 498 12.56 15.85 4.19
CA ASP A 498 11.53 16.78 3.71
C ASP A 498 10.21 16.60 4.47
N PHE A 499 9.79 15.36 4.71
CA PHE A 499 8.59 15.05 5.48
C PHE A 499 8.64 15.63 6.89
N TYR A 500 9.67 15.32 7.68
CA TYR A 500 9.75 15.78 9.06
C TYR A 500 9.92 17.30 9.14
N GLN A 501 10.73 17.88 8.26
CA GLN A 501 10.94 19.33 8.24
C GLN A 501 9.67 20.09 7.84
N LYS A 502 8.99 19.66 6.79
CA LYS A 502 7.82 20.36 6.23
C LYS A 502 6.57 20.16 7.07
N ALA A 503 6.33 18.94 7.57
CA ALA A 503 5.14 18.66 8.36
C ALA A 503 5.23 19.17 9.80
N PHE A 504 6.43 19.16 10.41
CA PHE A 504 6.59 19.36 11.86
C PHE A 504 7.57 20.47 12.26
N GLY A 505 8.31 21.06 11.31
CA GLY A 505 9.25 22.13 11.62
C GLY A 505 10.23 21.73 12.74
N ARG A 506 10.28 22.52 13.83
CA ARG A 506 11.15 22.24 15.00
C ARG A 506 10.78 20.96 15.76
N ALA A 507 9.53 20.51 15.69
CA ALA A 507 9.09 19.26 16.30
C ALA A 507 9.52 18.01 15.50
N GLY A 508 9.99 18.17 14.26
CA GLY A 508 10.27 17.09 13.33
C GLY A 508 11.23 16.03 13.85
N GLU A 509 12.27 16.42 14.59
CA GLU A 509 13.24 15.47 15.14
C GLU A 509 12.63 14.57 16.23
N SER A 510 11.74 15.09 17.05
CA SER A 510 11.05 14.29 18.07
C SER A 510 10.05 13.32 17.45
N VAL A 511 9.31 13.73 16.40
CA VAL A 511 8.44 12.84 15.64
C VAL A 511 9.27 11.76 14.91
N ARG A 512 10.45 12.11 14.40
CA ARG A 512 11.38 11.14 13.80
C ARG A 512 11.84 10.08 14.82
N LYS A 513 12.15 10.47 16.05
CA LYS A 513 12.51 9.53 17.13
C LYS A 513 11.38 8.57 17.44
N PHE A 514 10.14 9.07 17.54
CA PHE A 514 8.95 8.24 17.68
C PHE A 514 8.84 7.19 16.56
N HIS A 515 8.96 7.62 15.31
CA HIS A 515 8.90 6.71 14.16
C HIS A 515 10.06 5.70 14.13
N ASN A 516 11.29 6.14 14.39
CA ASN A 516 12.45 5.26 14.41
C ASN A 516 12.32 4.19 15.50
N ARG A 517 11.82 4.56 16.70
CA ARG A 517 11.58 3.63 17.80
C ARG A 517 10.62 2.50 17.39
N LEU A 518 9.56 2.85 16.67
CA LEU A 518 8.60 1.87 16.15
C LEU A 518 9.21 1.01 15.01
N GLY A 519 10.05 1.58 14.18
CA GLY A 519 10.80 0.86 13.15
C GLY A 519 11.80 -0.14 13.74
N ASP A 520 12.57 0.28 14.75
CA ASP A 520 13.53 -0.59 15.46
C ASP A 520 12.81 -1.72 16.21
N LEU A 521 11.64 -1.43 16.78
CA LEU A 521 10.79 -2.42 17.43
C LEU A 521 10.39 -3.53 16.44
N TRP A 522 9.93 -3.16 15.26
CA TRP A 522 9.55 -4.12 14.23
C TRP A 522 10.74 -4.90 13.69
N LYS A 523 11.87 -4.25 13.51
CA LYS A 523 13.12 -4.90 13.11
C LYS A 523 13.49 -6.00 14.10
N SER A 524 13.56 -5.68 15.39
CA SER A 524 13.90 -6.65 16.44
C SER A 524 12.89 -7.80 16.50
N ALA A 525 11.58 -7.49 16.44
CA ALA A 525 10.54 -8.52 16.47
C ALA A 525 10.61 -9.48 15.27
N THR A 526 11.11 -9.03 14.11
CA THR A 526 11.23 -9.84 12.90
C THR A 526 12.56 -10.59 12.80
N GLU A 527 13.63 -10.09 13.40
CA GLU A 527 14.93 -10.78 13.47
C GLU A 527 14.84 -12.09 14.26
N GLU A 528 14.09 -12.12 15.35
CA GLU A 528 13.87 -13.31 16.18
C GLU A 528 13.07 -14.43 15.49
N GLY A 529 12.49 -14.16 14.36
CA GLY A 529 12.10 -15.05 13.24
C GLY A 529 11.07 -16.14 13.46
N SER A 530 10.82 -16.62 14.66
CA SER A 530 10.13 -17.91 14.83
C SER A 530 8.61 -17.84 14.98
N ASP A 531 8.03 -16.68 15.31
CA ASP A 531 6.62 -16.54 15.65
C ASP A 531 5.85 -15.52 14.82
N ILE A 532 6.48 -15.00 13.76
CA ILE A 532 5.82 -14.15 12.78
C ILE A 532 5.31 -15.05 11.67
N SER A 533 4.03 -15.39 11.73
CA SER A 533 3.34 -15.91 10.55
C SER A 533 3.26 -14.79 9.50
N CYS A 534 3.04 -15.18 8.27
CA CYS A 534 3.01 -14.29 7.10
C CYS A 534 2.26 -12.97 7.27
N ASN A 535 1.37 -12.84 8.25
CA ASN A 535 0.51 -11.67 8.45
C ASN A 535 0.47 -11.16 9.88
N SER A 536 1.18 -11.76 10.82
CA SER A 536 0.99 -11.37 12.22
C SER A 536 2.13 -11.75 13.14
N ILE A 537 2.46 -10.87 14.04
CA ILE A 537 2.97 -11.25 15.35
C ILE A 537 1.85 -12.03 16.01
N LYS A 538 2.10 -13.25 16.47
CA LYS A 538 1.10 -14.02 17.22
C LYS A 538 0.55 -13.15 18.36
N ASN A 539 -0.76 -13.17 18.55
CA ASN A 539 -1.47 -12.35 19.54
C ASN A 539 -0.84 -12.39 20.93
N THR A 540 -0.39 -13.57 21.31
CA THR A 540 0.26 -13.81 22.60
C THR A 540 1.59 -13.06 22.76
N ARG A 541 2.24 -12.61 21.67
CA ARG A 541 3.52 -11.89 21.72
C ARG A 541 3.39 -10.36 21.68
N LEU A 542 2.22 -9.81 21.35
CA LEU A 542 2.04 -8.35 21.29
C LEU A 542 2.48 -7.62 22.56
N PRO A 543 2.12 -8.07 23.76
CA PRO A 543 2.56 -7.42 24.99
C PRO A 543 4.07 -7.51 25.23
N ASP A 544 4.75 -8.51 24.65
CA ASP A 544 6.19 -8.71 24.76
C ASP A 544 6.95 -7.84 23.77
N VAL A 545 6.32 -7.50 22.63
CA VAL A 545 6.84 -6.59 21.62
C VAL A 545 6.59 -5.14 22.03
N TYR A 546 5.34 -4.75 22.24
CA TYR A 546 4.95 -3.41 22.68
C TYR A 546 5.00 -3.32 24.21
N THR A 547 6.20 -3.35 24.78
CA THR A 547 6.39 -3.28 26.24
C THR A 547 6.02 -1.90 26.79
N GLN A 548 5.68 -1.83 28.10
CA GLN A 548 5.36 -0.55 28.73
C GLN A 548 6.48 0.49 28.62
N PRO A 549 7.78 0.14 28.81
CA PRO A 549 8.85 1.11 28.62
C PRO A 549 8.91 1.68 27.17
N ILE A 550 8.67 0.86 26.16
CA ILE A 550 8.66 1.29 24.75
C ILE A 550 7.48 2.23 24.51
N LEU A 551 6.27 1.87 24.96
CA LEU A 551 5.09 2.71 24.81
C LEU A 551 5.23 4.04 25.56
N GLN A 552 5.84 4.01 26.76
CA GLN A 552 6.15 5.25 27.49
C GLN A 552 7.14 6.11 26.71
N ALA A 553 8.23 5.55 26.21
CA ALA A 553 9.19 6.29 25.41
C ALA A 553 8.58 6.88 24.12
N CYS A 554 7.61 6.18 23.50
CA CYS A 554 6.83 6.74 22.38
C CYS A 554 6.00 7.97 22.81
N ARG A 555 5.36 7.93 24.00
CA ARG A 555 4.65 9.10 24.55
C ARG A 555 5.61 10.24 24.79
N ASP A 556 6.75 9.98 25.44
CA ASP A 556 7.76 10.99 25.76
C ASP A 556 8.30 11.68 24.49
N ASP A 557 8.50 10.92 23.39
CA ASP A 557 8.90 11.47 22.09
C ASP A 557 7.82 12.41 21.51
N LEU A 558 6.52 12.02 21.59
CA LEU A 558 5.42 12.88 21.14
C LEU A 558 5.17 14.08 22.05
N ASP A 559 5.39 13.96 23.36
CA ASP A 559 5.32 15.08 24.32
C ASP A 559 6.45 16.08 24.05
N ALA A 560 7.65 15.60 23.78
CA ALA A 560 8.77 16.45 23.35
C ALA A 560 8.49 17.16 22.02
N ALA A 561 7.80 16.48 21.10
CA ALA A 561 7.36 17.08 19.85
C ALA A 561 6.34 18.19 20.08
N ASP A 562 5.37 17.98 20.96
CA ASP A 562 4.33 18.97 21.28
C ASP A 562 4.91 20.23 21.95
N ILE A 563 5.89 20.06 22.85
CA ILE A 563 6.65 21.17 23.45
C ILE A 563 7.41 21.96 22.38
N ALA A 564 7.98 21.30 21.38
CA ALA A 564 8.74 21.93 20.30
C ALA A 564 7.87 22.56 19.20
N ALA A 565 6.56 22.24 19.18
CA ALA A 565 5.62 22.73 18.18
C ALA A 565 5.41 24.26 18.30
N ASP A 566 5.63 24.97 17.21
CA ASP A 566 5.56 26.43 17.17
C ASP A 566 4.20 26.99 16.71
N ASN A 567 3.26 26.13 16.33
CA ASN A 567 1.89 26.52 15.99
C ASN A 567 0.87 25.38 16.17
N ASP A 568 -0.41 25.74 16.16
CA ASP A 568 -1.52 24.80 16.39
C ASP A 568 -1.68 23.73 15.30
N LEU A 569 -1.30 24.04 14.06
CA LEU A 569 -1.37 23.05 12.97
C LEU A 569 -0.38 21.91 13.23
N ILE A 570 0.84 22.22 13.68
CA ILE A 570 1.83 21.20 14.05
C ILE A 570 1.33 20.38 15.24
N ARG A 571 0.72 21.00 16.28
CA ARG A 571 0.13 20.27 17.39
C ARG A 571 -0.96 19.30 16.94
N LYS A 572 -1.86 19.73 16.04
CA LYS A 572 -2.88 18.84 15.45
C LYS A 572 -2.27 17.67 14.69
N ARG A 573 -1.15 17.85 13.99
CA ARG A 573 -0.41 16.78 13.31
C ARG A 573 0.25 15.80 14.30
N ILE A 574 0.75 16.28 15.41
CA ILE A 574 1.29 15.44 16.50
C ILE A 574 0.15 14.64 17.13
N GLU A 575 -0.99 15.29 17.40
CA GLU A 575 -2.18 14.62 17.94
C GLU A 575 -2.71 13.53 17.02
N PHE A 576 -2.62 13.70 15.71
CA PHE A 576 -2.95 12.65 14.72
C PHE A 576 -2.16 11.35 14.97
N TYR A 577 -0.85 11.44 15.26
CA TYR A 577 -0.03 10.29 15.63
C TYR A 577 -0.28 9.81 17.06
N ARG A 578 -0.59 10.71 17.98
CA ARG A 578 -0.93 10.36 19.37
C ARG A 578 -2.20 9.50 19.45
N LYS A 579 -3.21 9.79 18.64
CA LYS A 579 -4.42 8.96 18.49
C LYS A 579 -4.07 7.54 18.02
N GLY A 580 -3.20 7.39 17.03
CA GLY A 580 -2.70 6.08 16.57
C GLY A 580 -1.93 5.31 17.65
N LEU A 581 -1.07 6.01 18.42
CA LEU A 581 -0.38 5.41 19.56
C LEU A 581 -1.37 4.97 20.64
N ARG A 582 -2.38 5.78 20.96
CA ARG A 582 -3.42 5.45 21.93
C ARG A 582 -4.18 4.18 21.54
N TYR A 583 -4.53 4.03 20.27
CA TYR A 583 -5.13 2.79 19.76
C TYR A 583 -4.21 1.58 19.98
N THR A 584 -2.92 1.72 19.70
CA THR A 584 -1.93 0.66 19.93
C THR A 584 -1.85 0.29 21.42
N GLU A 585 -1.78 1.28 22.31
CA GLU A 585 -1.73 1.09 23.76
C GLU A 585 -2.92 0.32 24.31
N LEU A 586 -4.12 0.72 23.90
CA LEU A 586 -5.38 0.09 24.33
C LEU A 586 -5.50 -1.35 23.82
N THR A 587 -5.11 -1.58 22.55
CA THR A 587 -5.08 -2.91 21.96
C THR A 587 -4.12 -3.84 22.73
N VAL A 588 -2.90 -3.37 23.00
CA VAL A 588 -1.88 -4.13 23.72
C VAL A 588 -2.30 -4.37 25.18
N ALA A 589 -2.93 -3.39 25.85
CA ALA A 589 -3.43 -3.53 27.20
C ALA A 589 -4.53 -4.61 27.29
N GLY A 590 -5.48 -4.57 26.35
CA GLY A 590 -6.54 -5.57 26.26
C GLY A 590 -5.99 -6.99 26.03
N VAL A 591 -5.06 -7.14 25.09
CA VAL A 591 -4.41 -8.44 24.81
C VAL A 591 -3.60 -8.93 26.00
N ARG A 592 -2.88 -8.05 26.71
CA ARG A 592 -2.09 -8.41 27.90
C ARG A 592 -2.97 -8.96 29.02
N SER A 593 -4.09 -8.32 29.28
CA SER A 593 -5.04 -8.76 30.30
C SER A 593 -5.73 -10.07 29.88
N ALA A 594 -6.15 -10.20 28.62
CA ALA A 594 -6.71 -11.43 28.10
C ALA A 594 -5.72 -12.61 28.18
N LYS A 595 -4.44 -12.39 27.84
CA LYS A 595 -3.38 -13.42 27.96
C LYS A 595 -3.25 -13.92 29.40
N LYS A 596 -3.23 -13.01 30.39
CA LYS A 596 -3.15 -13.40 31.80
C LYS A 596 -4.35 -14.26 32.22
N ILE A 597 -5.55 -13.94 31.74
CA ILE A 597 -6.75 -14.73 32.01
C ILE A 597 -6.62 -16.14 31.41
N VAL A 598 -6.17 -16.21 30.13
CA VAL A 598 -5.91 -17.50 29.45
C VAL A 598 -4.86 -18.32 30.19
N ASP A 599 -3.74 -17.72 30.61
CA ASP A 599 -2.68 -18.40 31.37
C ASP A 599 -3.19 -18.98 32.70
N ILE A 600 -4.04 -18.25 33.44
CA ILE A 600 -4.68 -18.73 34.68
C ILE A 600 -5.59 -19.93 34.39
N VAL A 601 -6.39 -19.86 33.31
CA VAL A 601 -7.31 -20.93 32.92
C VAL A 601 -6.56 -22.15 32.41
N GLN A 602 -5.50 -21.98 31.64
CA GLN A 602 -4.67 -23.06 31.12
C GLN A 602 -3.86 -23.78 32.22
N ALA A 603 -3.35 -23.04 33.20
CA ALA A 603 -2.68 -23.61 34.36
C ALA A 603 -3.62 -24.57 35.13
N SER A 604 -4.93 -24.32 35.08
CA SER A 604 -5.92 -25.16 35.73
C SER A 604 -6.41 -26.35 34.87
N ARG A 605 -6.36 -26.31 33.52
CA ARG A 605 -7.07 -27.30 32.65
C ARG A 605 -6.45 -27.63 31.28
N LYS A 606 -5.27 -27.19 30.88
CA LYS A 606 -4.63 -27.48 29.57
C LYS A 606 -5.45 -27.05 28.34
N LEU A 607 -6.14 -25.93 28.36
CA LEU A 607 -6.96 -25.42 27.25
C LEU A 607 -6.14 -24.56 26.27
N LYS A 608 -6.49 -24.58 24.97
CA LYS A 608 -5.78 -23.83 23.90
C LYS A 608 -6.37 -22.45 23.59
N ALA A 609 -7.60 -22.16 24.03
CA ALA A 609 -8.31 -20.90 23.83
C ALA A 609 -9.16 -20.55 25.06
N LEU A 610 -9.62 -19.30 25.16
CA LEU A 610 -10.55 -18.87 26.23
C LEU A 610 -11.93 -19.45 25.96
N ASP A 611 -12.25 -20.56 26.59
CA ASP A 611 -13.60 -21.12 26.63
C ASP A 611 -14.31 -20.56 27.87
N ILE A 612 -15.30 -19.70 27.66
CA ILE A 612 -16.06 -19.03 28.75
C ILE A 612 -16.75 -20.03 29.66
N ASN A 613 -17.34 -21.07 29.11
CA ASN A 613 -18.09 -22.05 29.88
C ASN A 613 -17.15 -22.84 30.80
N LEU A 614 -15.97 -23.19 30.32
CA LEU A 614 -14.95 -23.86 31.10
C LEU A 614 -14.29 -22.93 32.11
N PHE A 615 -14.16 -21.64 31.81
CA PHE A 615 -13.69 -20.64 32.76
C PHE A 615 -14.66 -20.46 33.90
N LEU A 616 -15.97 -20.32 33.64
CA LEU A 616 -17.01 -20.09 34.64
C LEU A 616 -17.15 -21.22 35.67
N VAL A 617 -16.87 -22.46 35.26
CA VAL A 617 -16.88 -23.60 36.18
C VAL A 617 -15.54 -23.82 36.90
N SER A 618 -14.54 -23.00 36.62
CA SER A 618 -13.22 -23.07 37.26
C SER A 618 -13.20 -22.31 38.60
N ASP A 619 -12.34 -22.75 39.53
CA ASP A 619 -12.11 -22.00 40.76
C ASP A 619 -11.45 -20.64 40.51
N ALA A 620 -10.80 -20.45 39.35
CA ALA A 620 -10.22 -19.18 38.93
C ALA A 620 -11.29 -18.08 38.76
N ALA A 621 -12.50 -18.41 38.30
CA ALA A 621 -13.60 -17.45 38.17
C ALA A 621 -14.11 -16.89 39.51
N LYS A 622 -13.86 -17.61 40.61
CA LYS A 622 -14.22 -17.20 41.97
C LYS A 622 -13.20 -16.29 42.64
N ASN A 623 -12.00 -16.19 42.04
CA ASN A 623 -10.89 -15.40 42.59
C ASN A 623 -11.07 -13.91 42.29
N GLU A 624 -10.98 -13.05 43.31
CA GLU A 624 -11.15 -11.59 43.15
C GLU A 624 -10.08 -10.95 42.26
N ASP A 625 -8.85 -11.44 42.28
CA ASP A 625 -7.80 -10.93 41.40
C ASP A 625 -8.10 -11.26 39.94
N THR A 626 -8.67 -12.44 39.66
CA THR A 626 -9.11 -12.82 38.31
C THR A 626 -10.29 -11.97 37.84
N LYS A 627 -11.27 -11.71 38.72
CA LYS A 627 -12.39 -10.79 38.42
C LYS A 627 -11.89 -9.40 38.11
N LYS A 628 -10.91 -8.89 38.84
CA LYS A 628 -10.27 -7.61 38.59
C LYS A 628 -9.57 -7.59 37.21
N LEU A 629 -8.82 -8.63 36.86
CA LEU A 629 -8.18 -8.76 35.55
C LEU A 629 -9.21 -8.78 34.40
N VAL A 630 -10.33 -9.46 34.57
CA VAL A 630 -11.42 -9.46 33.58
C VAL A 630 -12.00 -8.05 33.44
N ALA A 631 -12.25 -7.35 34.55
CA ALA A 631 -12.76 -5.97 34.50
C ALA A 631 -11.78 -5.02 33.82
N GLU A 632 -10.48 -5.14 34.09
CA GLU A 632 -9.42 -4.36 33.42
C GLU A 632 -9.37 -4.64 31.92
N ALA A 633 -9.47 -5.91 31.52
CA ALA A 633 -9.51 -6.28 30.08
C ALA A 633 -10.73 -5.68 29.39
N VAL A 634 -11.90 -5.81 29.98
CA VAL A 634 -13.15 -5.25 29.45
C VAL A 634 -13.07 -3.73 29.32
N ALA A 635 -12.58 -3.05 30.35
CA ALA A 635 -12.43 -1.59 30.32
C ALA A 635 -11.50 -1.14 29.18
N ALA A 636 -10.36 -1.81 29.01
CA ALA A 636 -9.42 -1.48 27.91
C ALA A 636 -10.05 -1.70 26.53
N TRP A 637 -10.81 -2.78 26.34
CA TRP A 637 -11.50 -3.06 25.09
C TRP A 637 -12.66 -2.09 24.82
N GLN A 638 -13.42 -1.69 25.86
CA GLN A 638 -14.48 -0.69 25.71
C GLN A 638 -13.93 0.69 25.31
N GLU A 639 -12.83 1.12 25.94
CA GLU A 639 -12.16 2.37 25.61
C GLU A 639 -11.60 2.33 24.19
N ARG A 640 -10.96 1.20 23.79
CA ARG A 640 -10.48 0.98 22.43
C ARG A 640 -11.63 1.05 21.43
N ASP A 641 -12.74 0.39 21.70
CA ASP A 641 -13.89 0.34 20.80
C ASP A 641 -14.51 1.73 20.61
N GLY A 642 -14.63 2.51 21.68
CA GLY A 642 -15.03 3.91 21.63
C GLY A 642 -14.09 4.75 20.78
N LEU A 643 -12.77 4.58 20.92
CA LEU A 643 -11.78 5.26 20.11
C LEU A 643 -11.85 4.85 18.63
N VAL A 644 -12.07 3.59 18.33
CA VAL A 644 -12.24 3.10 16.94
C VAL A 644 -13.43 3.76 16.26
N GLU A 645 -14.58 3.90 16.96
CA GLU A 645 -15.74 4.61 16.43
C GLU A 645 -15.49 6.11 16.26
N GLU A 646 -14.78 6.76 17.18
CA GLU A 646 -14.38 8.15 17.04
C GLU A 646 -13.53 8.38 15.79
N LEU A 647 -12.61 7.46 15.51
CA LEU A 647 -11.59 7.61 14.46
C LEU A 647 -12.00 7.07 13.08
N LYS A 648 -13.21 6.59 12.89
CA LYS A 648 -13.62 5.89 11.67
C LYS A 648 -13.47 6.69 10.36
N ASN A 649 -13.48 8.03 10.43
CA ASN A 649 -13.30 8.92 9.27
C ASN A 649 -12.09 9.87 9.42
N ASP A 650 -11.18 9.60 10.34
CA ASP A 650 -10.06 10.49 10.70
C ASP A 650 -8.74 10.18 10.00
N TYR A 651 -8.70 9.21 9.09
CA TYR A 651 -7.47 8.69 8.44
C TYR A 651 -6.40 8.18 9.41
N VAL A 652 -6.69 8.05 10.69
CA VAL A 652 -5.76 7.48 11.68
C VAL A 652 -5.73 5.97 11.58
N LEU A 653 -6.91 5.34 11.46
CA LEU A 653 -7.11 3.89 11.45
C LEU A 653 -7.73 3.41 10.14
N ALA A 654 -7.37 2.21 9.73
CA ALA A 654 -8.10 1.46 8.70
C ALA A 654 -9.38 0.84 9.31
N TYR A 655 -10.40 1.66 9.55
CA TYR A 655 -11.62 1.26 10.26
C TYR A 655 -12.25 -0.02 9.70
N PHE A 656 -12.37 -0.14 8.37
CA PHE A 656 -12.88 -1.34 7.72
C PHE A 656 -12.10 -2.59 8.13
N TRP A 657 -10.77 -2.57 8.03
CA TRP A 657 -9.93 -3.71 8.36
C TRP A 657 -9.97 -4.06 9.84
N VAL A 658 -10.06 -3.05 10.71
CA VAL A 658 -10.21 -3.28 12.16
C VAL A 658 -11.51 -4.03 12.41
N ARG A 659 -12.65 -3.56 11.89
CA ARG A 659 -13.95 -4.19 12.11
C ARG A 659 -14.09 -5.54 11.39
N TYR A 660 -13.58 -5.67 10.18
CA TYR A 660 -13.57 -6.95 9.46
C TYR A 660 -12.83 -8.04 10.22
N ASN A 661 -11.65 -7.75 10.78
CA ASN A 661 -10.90 -8.73 11.54
C ASN A 661 -11.53 -9.06 12.88
N GLU A 662 -12.21 -8.12 13.52
CA GLU A 662 -12.97 -8.37 14.75
C GLU A 662 -14.11 -9.39 14.52
N ILE A 663 -14.81 -9.27 13.39
CA ILE A 663 -15.92 -10.17 13.03
C ILE A 663 -15.41 -11.53 12.53
N SER A 664 -14.37 -11.54 11.69
CA SER A 664 -13.90 -12.76 11.01
C SER A 664 -12.94 -13.61 11.83
N ARG A 665 -12.41 -13.10 12.94
CA ARG A 665 -11.37 -13.75 13.76
C ARG A 665 -11.61 -13.60 15.24
N GLU A 666 -12.77 -14.00 15.71
CA GLU A 666 -13.18 -13.95 17.13
C GLU A 666 -12.14 -14.58 18.08
N GLU A 667 -11.43 -15.61 17.65
CA GLU A 667 -10.36 -16.24 18.44
C GLU A 667 -9.19 -15.29 18.76
N PHE A 668 -9.04 -14.21 17.99
CA PHE A 668 -8.01 -13.19 18.20
C PHE A 668 -8.52 -11.97 18.95
N TYR A 669 -9.84 -11.76 18.99
CA TYR A 669 -10.49 -10.64 19.64
C TYR A 669 -11.48 -11.15 20.70
N PRO A 670 -11.03 -11.50 21.91
CA PRO A 670 -11.87 -12.10 22.91
C PRO A 670 -12.87 -11.12 23.55
N TYR A 671 -13.14 -9.98 22.90
CA TYR A 671 -13.91 -8.89 23.50
C TYR A 671 -15.36 -9.24 23.79
N GLU A 672 -16.07 -9.87 22.84
CA GLU A 672 -17.44 -10.30 23.07
C GLU A 672 -17.50 -11.38 24.19
N ASN A 673 -16.56 -12.30 24.16
CA ASN A 673 -16.38 -13.29 25.19
C ASN A 673 -16.10 -12.66 26.57
N LEU A 674 -15.28 -11.61 26.61
CA LEU A 674 -14.99 -10.87 27.83
C LEU A 674 -16.17 -10.03 28.30
N LYS A 675 -16.98 -9.45 27.41
CA LYS A 675 -18.22 -8.76 27.74
C LYS A 675 -19.22 -9.70 28.38
N GLU A 676 -19.43 -10.87 27.81
CA GLU A 676 -20.35 -11.88 28.32
C GLU A 676 -19.89 -12.39 29.69
N LEU A 677 -18.60 -12.70 29.82
CA LEU A 677 -17.98 -13.08 31.07
C LEU A 677 -18.18 -12.02 32.17
N THR A 678 -18.07 -10.75 31.81
CA THR A 678 -18.30 -9.64 32.77
C THR A 678 -19.73 -9.58 33.25
N LYS A 679 -20.73 -9.74 32.35
CA LYS A 679 -22.15 -9.78 32.73
C LYS A 679 -22.41 -10.91 33.71
N ILE A 680 -21.90 -12.10 33.41
CA ILE A 680 -22.08 -13.28 34.28
C ILE A 680 -21.40 -13.09 35.64
N LEU A 681 -20.17 -12.56 35.69
CA LEU A 681 -19.46 -12.30 36.95
C LEU A 681 -20.10 -11.18 37.79
N GLN A 682 -20.85 -10.27 37.17
CA GLN A 682 -21.63 -9.21 37.84
C GLN A 682 -23.03 -9.66 38.25
N GLY A 683 -23.41 -10.89 37.95
CA GLY A 683 -24.73 -11.43 38.29
C GLY A 683 -25.87 -10.79 37.44
N LYS A 684 -25.58 -10.32 36.26
CA LYS A 684 -26.53 -9.72 35.32
C LYS A 684 -26.90 -10.66 34.18
#